data_386e4e2e06a487b8ece9136897e712ea
#
_entry.id   386e4e2e06a487b8ece9136897e712ea
#
_cell.length_a   1.000
_cell.length_b   1.000
_cell.length_c   1.000
_cell.angle_alpha   90.00
_cell.angle_beta   90.00
_cell.angle_gamma   90.00
#
_symmetry.space_group_name_H-M   'P 1'
#
loop_
_entity.id
_entity.type
_entity.pdbx_description
1 polymer ?
#
loop_
_entity_poly.entity_id
_entity_poly.type
_entity_poly.pdbx_seq_one_letter_code
_entity_poly.pdbx_strand_id
1 'polypeptide(L)'
;MGERAGWLATAMMGGAFVSSVVVFAGLLSLGEEEREVTVTLFRWIPAGAFSVDIGFLADPLSITMCLFVTGVGALIHLYSIGYMHGDPKFSKYFLYLNLFAFSMLMLVTGSNLLVTFLGWEGVGACSYFLIAFWYRSEVNAAAGKKAFITNRVGDVGFMLGTFLVFTTIGSLNYLDISAAAAGITGATAIAIALLFFMGAVGKSAQLPLLVWLPDAMAGPTPVSALIHAATMVTSGVYLLVRLNPILFEAAWANDVIAWVGVLTAFWAATVALAQNDIKKVLAYSTISQLGYTFLAVGTGAYGAAIFHVVTHAFFKGLLFLGAGSVIHSLHGDQDMRRMGGLRKYLPITSATFIIGWLAIAGVPPFSGFWSKDDILAGAWEFGPSGKVLWALGLLTALLTAFYMTRQVILVFFGDERFRPEEVAAEDAAADAAAAVAAGEGDVEVEAAAVLVAAGGGPDARGTDWALVPIEEPREEGIGLEAGQDPHESPPLMWIPLVALAGLALIGGLLSTPFSTSTRFLEQWIEPVLAHPHEAPGASTLITLAVIAVITALLGIAAGYGVYLLRKADPRRIEPNFFRSAWHYDEGLSAFVAGPGRRFFDGLAEFDRQIIDGAVNGLGRLSMRDGRYLSRLQTGQLRRYVLGLSVGAATVLVYFVTRMTI
;
A
#
# COMPACT_ATOMS: atom_id res chain seq x y z
N MET A 1 17.80 20.49 16.55
CA MET A 1 18.61 20.22 15.35
C MET A 1 18.24 21.15 14.17
N GLY A 2 17.00 21.63 14.11
CA GLY A 2 16.57 22.51 13.01
C GLY A 2 16.80 21.88 11.63
N GLU A 3 17.15 22.69 10.65
CA GLU A 3 17.40 22.26 9.26
C GLU A 3 18.50 21.19 9.10
N ARG A 4 19.45 21.12 10.04
CA ARG A 4 20.50 20.07 10.03
C ARG A 4 19.94 18.66 10.18
N ALA A 5 18.72 18.50 10.72
CA ALA A 5 18.08 17.19 10.85
C ALA A 5 17.83 16.53 9.50
N GLY A 6 17.44 17.32 8.48
CA GLY A 6 17.23 16.81 7.12
C GLY A 6 18.50 16.25 6.48
N TRP A 7 19.61 16.99 6.61
CA TRP A 7 20.90 16.55 6.07
C TRP A 7 21.44 15.30 6.77
N LEU A 8 21.30 15.22 8.10
CA LEU A 8 21.70 14.03 8.87
C LEU A 8 20.86 12.81 8.43
N ALA A 9 19.55 12.99 8.35
CA ALA A 9 18.63 11.93 7.94
C ALA A 9 18.95 11.42 6.53
N THR A 10 19.18 12.32 5.59
CA THR A 10 19.56 11.99 4.21
C THR A 10 20.93 11.28 4.17
N ALA A 11 21.90 11.72 4.96
CA ALA A 11 23.21 11.08 5.04
C ALA A 11 23.11 9.64 5.61
N MET A 12 22.27 9.41 6.64
CA MET A 12 22.03 8.07 7.18
C MET A 12 21.40 7.15 6.13
N MET A 13 20.42 7.65 5.37
CA MET A 13 19.78 6.89 4.32
C MET A 13 20.75 6.59 3.15
N GLY A 14 21.57 7.57 2.76
CA GLY A 14 22.65 7.38 1.80
C GLY A 14 23.70 6.36 2.27
N GLY A 15 24.05 6.37 3.55
CA GLY A 15 24.92 5.37 4.18
C GLY A 15 24.31 3.96 4.12
N ALA A 16 23.01 3.84 4.38
CA ALA A 16 22.29 2.57 4.24
C ALA A 16 22.31 2.06 2.78
N PHE A 17 22.15 2.97 1.80
CA PHE A 17 22.28 2.61 0.38
C PHE A 17 23.67 2.10 0.03
N VAL A 18 24.72 2.81 0.44
CA VAL A 18 26.11 2.36 0.23
C VAL A 18 26.35 1.01 0.86
N SER A 19 25.87 0.77 2.09
CA SER A 19 25.96 -0.53 2.75
C SER A 19 25.24 -1.63 1.97
N SER A 20 24.05 -1.34 1.43
CA SER A 20 23.29 -2.28 0.59
C SER A 20 24.04 -2.64 -0.70
N VAL A 21 24.71 -1.66 -1.33
CA VAL A 21 25.56 -1.87 -2.50
C VAL A 21 26.78 -2.74 -2.17
N VAL A 22 27.40 -2.52 -1.02
CA VAL A 22 28.55 -3.34 -0.57
C VAL A 22 28.13 -4.79 -0.34
N VAL A 23 26.98 -5.01 0.33
CA VAL A 23 26.45 -6.38 0.54
C VAL A 23 26.07 -7.02 -0.78
N PHE A 24 25.43 -6.29 -1.69
CA PHE A 24 25.12 -6.77 -3.04
C PHE A 24 26.37 -7.22 -3.79
N ALA A 25 27.42 -6.40 -3.80
CA ALA A 25 28.69 -6.74 -4.44
C ALA A 25 29.36 -7.97 -3.78
N GLY A 26 29.23 -8.11 -2.46
CA GLY A 26 29.67 -9.28 -1.71
C GLY A 26 28.93 -10.55 -2.16
N LEU A 27 27.60 -10.51 -2.23
CA LEU A 27 26.80 -11.65 -2.67
C LEU A 27 27.05 -12.03 -4.14
N LEU A 28 27.32 -11.04 -5.02
CA LEU A 28 27.69 -11.30 -6.41
C LEU A 28 29.00 -12.08 -6.55
N SER A 29 29.91 -11.96 -5.58
CA SER A 29 31.20 -12.71 -5.58
C SER A 29 31.07 -14.17 -5.11
N LEU A 30 29.89 -14.53 -4.55
CA LEU A 30 29.61 -15.90 -4.10
C LEU A 30 28.96 -16.73 -5.22
N GLY A 31 29.08 -18.05 -5.12
CA GLY A 31 28.32 -18.99 -5.95
C GLY A 31 26.81 -18.82 -5.69
N GLU A 32 25.98 -19.20 -6.66
CA GLU A 32 24.52 -19.00 -6.58
C GLU A 32 23.90 -19.65 -5.33
N GLU A 33 24.36 -20.88 -4.98
CA GLU A 33 23.90 -21.62 -3.80
C GLU A 33 24.42 -21.04 -2.47
N GLU A 34 25.45 -20.18 -2.51
CA GLU A 34 26.06 -19.56 -1.32
C GLU A 34 25.51 -18.15 -1.02
N ARG A 35 24.59 -17.65 -1.82
CA ARG A 35 24.02 -16.28 -1.69
C ARG A 35 22.96 -16.15 -0.60
N GLU A 36 23.03 -16.99 0.43
CA GLU A 36 22.17 -16.95 1.61
C GLU A 36 23.01 -16.81 2.88
N VAL A 37 23.09 -15.58 3.40
CA VAL A 37 23.90 -15.27 4.58
C VAL A 37 23.00 -14.83 5.72
N THR A 38 22.94 -15.63 6.79
CA THR A 38 22.20 -15.28 8.02
C THR A 38 23.14 -14.79 9.10
N VAL A 39 22.80 -13.65 9.73
CA VAL A 39 23.53 -13.09 10.86
C VAL A 39 22.58 -12.97 12.03
N THR A 40 22.84 -13.67 13.13
CA THR A 40 22.11 -13.57 14.39
C THR A 40 22.80 -12.56 15.31
N LEU A 41 22.05 -11.55 15.79
CA LEU A 41 22.56 -10.57 16.74
C LEU A 41 22.47 -11.09 18.18
N PHE A 42 21.27 -11.52 18.57
CA PHE A 42 21.01 -12.09 19.90
C PHE A 42 19.70 -12.86 19.91
N ARG A 43 19.56 -13.75 20.91
CA ARG A 43 18.31 -14.47 21.15
C ARG A 43 17.31 -13.56 21.87
N TRP A 44 16.17 -13.33 21.21
CA TRP A 44 15.14 -12.42 21.72
C TRP A 44 14.16 -13.12 22.66
N ILE A 45 13.59 -14.24 22.23
CA ILE A 45 12.58 -14.97 23.02
C ILE A 45 13.07 -16.41 23.26
N PRO A 46 13.61 -16.73 24.45
CA PRO A 46 13.95 -18.10 24.82
C PRO A 46 12.82 -18.73 25.67
N ALA A 47 11.88 -19.45 25.06
CA ALA A 47 10.75 -20.04 25.76
C ALA A 47 10.59 -21.55 25.44
N GLY A 48 11.42 -22.40 26.05
CA GLY A 48 11.40 -23.84 25.82
C GLY A 48 11.75 -24.20 24.38
N ALA A 49 10.86 -24.90 23.68
CA ALA A 49 11.03 -25.23 22.26
C ALA A 49 10.82 -24.01 21.34
N PHE A 50 10.13 -22.97 21.81
CA PHE A 50 9.96 -21.72 21.09
C PHE A 50 11.17 -20.81 21.31
N SER A 51 12.01 -20.66 20.30
CA SER A 51 13.18 -19.78 20.35
C SER A 51 13.18 -18.88 19.13
N VAL A 52 13.25 -17.57 19.35
CA VAL A 52 13.29 -16.57 18.30
C VAL A 52 14.49 -15.67 18.49
N ASP A 53 15.27 -15.53 17.44
CA ASP A 53 16.46 -14.69 17.40
C ASP A 53 16.15 -13.38 16.67
N ILE A 54 16.75 -12.28 17.08
CA ILE A 54 16.89 -11.10 16.22
C ILE A 54 18.04 -11.40 15.28
N GLY A 55 17.67 -11.70 14.05
CA GLY A 55 18.61 -12.07 12.99
C GLY A 55 18.22 -11.45 11.66
N PHE A 56 19.19 -11.34 10.79
CA PHE A 56 19.06 -10.79 9.44
C PHE A 56 19.48 -11.81 8.41
N LEU A 57 18.71 -11.87 7.32
CA LEU A 57 18.98 -12.70 6.15
C LEU A 57 19.35 -11.78 4.99
N ALA A 58 20.59 -11.90 4.51
CA ALA A 58 21.05 -11.26 3.29
C ALA A 58 21.04 -12.30 2.17
N ASP A 59 20.12 -12.16 1.25
CA ASP A 59 19.95 -12.99 0.06
C ASP A 59 19.54 -12.13 -1.15
N PRO A 60 19.47 -12.67 -2.37
CA PRO A 60 19.09 -11.90 -3.55
C PRO A 60 17.79 -11.12 -3.42
N LEU A 61 16.76 -11.66 -2.77
CA LEU A 61 15.48 -10.99 -2.60
C LEU A 61 15.57 -9.83 -1.61
N SER A 62 16.11 -10.07 -0.40
CA SER A 62 16.23 -9.03 0.64
C SER A 62 17.12 -7.88 0.19
N ILE A 63 18.25 -8.18 -0.48
CA ILE A 63 19.17 -7.13 -0.93
C ILE A 63 18.62 -6.35 -2.12
N THR A 64 17.86 -6.98 -3.04
CA THR A 64 17.12 -6.26 -4.06
C THR A 64 16.18 -5.25 -3.42
N MET A 65 15.40 -5.65 -2.40
CA MET A 65 14.54 -4.74 -1.65
C MET A 65 15.34 -3.62 -0.98
N CYS A 66 16.46 -3.93 -0.31
CA CYS A 66 17.31 -2.93 0.34
C CYS A 66 17.83 -1.88 -0.65
N LEU A 67 18.27 -2.28 -1.84
CA LEU A 67 18.84 -1.38 -2.84
C LEU A 67 17.84 -0.29 -3.27
N PHE A 68 16.63 -0.66 -3.67
CA PHE A 68 15.70 0.36 -4.13
C PHE A 68 15.01 1.10 -2.97
N VAL A 69 14.75 0.45 -1.82
CA VAL A 69 14.21 1.12 -0.63
C VAL A 69 15.15 2.22 -0.16
N THR A 70 16.46 1.92 -0.05
CA THR A 70 17.45 2.89 0.42
C THR A 70 17.82 3.90 -0.66
N GLY A 71 17.96 3.48 -1.92
CA GLY A 71 18.32 4.35 -3.03
C GLY A 71 17.24 5.38 -3.36
N VAL A 72 16.01 4.92 -3.61
CA VAL A 72 14.86 5.81 -3.85
C VAL A 72 14.54 6.58 -2.57
N GLY A 73 14.64 5.94 -1.40
CA GLY A 73 14.47 6.59 -0.12
C GLY A 73 15.44 7.75 0.12
N ALA A 74 16.71 7.62 -0.25
CA ALA A 74 17.70 8.71 -0.16
C ALA A 74 17.32 9.90 -1.05
N LEU A 75 16.83 9.65 -2.27
CA LEU A 75 16.34 10.69 -3.16
C LEU A 75 15.10 11.40 -2.59
N ILE A 76 14.17 10.65 -1.98
CA ILE A 76 12.99 11.21 -1.30
C ILE A 76 13.41 12.04 -0.08
N HIS A 77 14.40 11.60 0.71
CA HIS A 77 14.93 12.38 1.83
C HIS A 77 15.55 13.70 1.36
N LEU A 78 16.34 13.66 0.29
CA LEU A 78 16.95 14.86 -0.31
C LEU A 78 15.86 15.85 -0.80
N TYR A 79 14.86 15.35 -1.52
CA TYR A 79 13.71 16.13 -1.96
C TYR A 79 12.97 16.78 -0.78
N SER A 80 12.78 16.02 0.30
CA SER A 80 12.05 16.46 1.49
C SER A 80 12.71 17.66 2.19
N ILE A 81 14.02 17.85 2.05
CA ILE A 81 14.70 19.04 2.60
C ILE A 81 14.15 20.31 1.98
N GLY A 82 13.97 20.32 0.64
CA GLY A 82 13.37 21.46 -0.06
C GLY A 82 11.87 21.60 0.22
N TYR A 83 11.12 20.51 0.11
CA TYR A 83 9.67 20.49 0.24
C TYR A 83 9.16 20.91 1.62
N MET A 84 9.82 20.46 2.70
CA MET A 84 9.45 20.74 4.10
C MET A 84 10.14 21.97 4.68
N HIS A 85 10.85 22.74 3.84
CA HIS A 85 11.53 23.96 4.29
C HIS A 85 10.52 24.92 4.93
N GLY A 86 10.87 25.44 6.12
CA GLY A 86 9.98 26.34 6.86
C GLY A 86 8.92 25.67 7.74
N ASP A 87 8.68 24.36 7.64
CA ASP A 87 7.73 23.67 8.52
C ASP A 87 8.27 23.65 9.98
N PRO A 88 7.46 24.09 10.96
CA PRO A 88 7.88 24.16 12.37
C PRO A 88 8.20 22.80 12.97
N LYS A 89 7.74 21.71 12.37
CA LYS A 89 7.98 20.33 12.81
C LYS A 89 8.99 19.58 11.92
N PHE A 90 9.82 20.30 11.16
CA PHE A 90 10.82 19.77 10.23
C PHE A 90 11.65 18.62 10.83
N SER A 91 12.23 18.79 12.01
CA SER A 91 13.05 17.75 12.66
C SER A 91 12.24 16.51 13.02
N LYS A 92 10.97 16.66 13.42
CA LYS A 92 10.06 15.57 13.74
C LYS A 92 9.68 14.77 12.49
N TYR A 93 9.51 15.46 11.38
CA TYR A 93 9.24 14.85 10.08
C TYR A 93 10.37 13.88 9.68
N PHE A 94 11.62 14.34 9.72
CA PHE A 94 12.78 13.51 9.37
C PHE A 94 13.03 12.36 10.34
N LEU A 95 12.70 12.54 11.63
CA LEU A 95 12.72 11.44 12.58
C LEU A 95 11.77 10.31 12.18
N TYR A 96 10.53 10.65 11.83
CA TYR A 96 9.54 9.66 11.39
C TYR A 96 9.90 9.02 10.06
N LEU A 97 10.47 9.78 9.13
CA LEU A 97 10.90 9.29 7.84
C LEU A 97 12.02 8.24 7.97
N ASN A 98 13.03 8.51 8.81
CA ASN A 98 14.11 7.55 9.10
C ASN A 98 13.63 6.33 9.89
N LEU A 99 12.72 6.51 10.86
CA LEU A 99 12.14 5.40 11.60
C LEU A 99 11.34 4.48 10.67
N PHE A 100 10.66 5.07 9.69
CA PHE A 100 9.94 4.32 8.66
C PHE A 100 10.92 3.49 7.81
N ALA A 101 12.01 4.11 7.34
CA ALA A 101 13.04 3.42 6.57
C ALA A 101 13.71 2.29 7.37
N PHE A 102 14.06 2.54 8.63
CA PHE A 102 14.57 1.51 9.55
C PHE A 102 13.59 0.33 9.68
N SER A 103 12.30 0.62 9.90
CA SER A 103 11.28 -0.41 10.02
C SER A 103 11.15 -1.24 8.74
N MET A 104 11.25 -0.58 7.57
CA MET A 104 11.20 -1.29 6.29
C MET A 104 12.43 -2.18 6.08
N LEU A 105 13.62 -1.72 6.46
CA LEU A 105 14.83 -2.54 6.40
C LEU A 105 14.74 -3.74 7.34
N MET A 106 14.24 -3.55 8.57
CA MET A 106 13.95 -4.66 9.50
C MET A 106 12.99 -5.69 8.88
N LEU A 107 11.97 -5.22 8.17
CA LEU A 107 10.98 -6.07 7.51
C LEU A 107 11.63 -6.95 6.44
N VAL A 108 12.39 -6.35 5.53
CA VAL A 108 12.91 -7.04 4.34
C VAL A 108 14.18 -7.87 4.61
N THR A 109 14.91 -7.58 5.69
CA THR A 109 16.11 -8.33 6.07
C THR A 109 15.88 -9.32 7.20
N GLY A 110 14.70 -9.30 7.85
CA GLY A 110 14.41 -10.24 8.95
C GLY A 110 14.60 -11.69 8.53
N SER A 111 15.35 -12.47 9.35
CA SER A 111 15.62 -13.89 9.08
C SER A 111 14.44 -14.80 9.41
N ASN A 112 13.42 -14.28 10.10
CA ASN A 112 12.25 -15.04 10.51
C ASN A 112 10.99 -14.17 10.51
N LEU A 113 9.82 -14.84 10.56
CA LEU A 113 8.51 -14.20 10.51
C LEU A 113 8.26 -13.17 11.62
N LEU A 114 8.84 -13.34 12.83
CA LEU A 114 8.63 -12.38 13.92
C LEU A 114 9.46 -11.10 13.75
N VAL A 115 10.68 -11.18 13.25
CA VAL A 115 11.48 -9.99 12.94
C VAL A 115 10.86 -9.24 11.75
N THR A 116 10.39 -9.96 10.73
CA THR A 116 9.61 -9.37 9.63
C THR A 116 8.35 -8.71 10.16
N PHE A 117 7.61 -9.34 11.09
CA PHE A 117 6.41 -8.77 11.69
C PHE A 117 6.71 -7.52 12.54
N LEU A 118 7.83 -7.48 13.26
CA LEU A 118 8.28 -6.29 13.98
C LEU A 118 8.48 -5.09 13.03
N GLY A 119 9.16 -5.32 11.90
CA GLY A 119 9.29 -4.33 10.84
C GLY A 119 7.94 -3.95 10.21
N TRP A 120 7.07 -4.93 10.00
CA TRP A 120 5.72 -4.78 9.45
C TRP A 120 4.83 -3.87 10.30
N GLU A 121 4.87 -4.03 11.60
CA GLU A 121 4.19 -3.18 12.56
C GLU A 121 4.82 -1.79 12.63
N GLY A 122 6.15 -1.74 12.55
CA GLY A 122 6.91 -0.50 12.54
C GLY A 122 6.54 0.40 11.36
N VAL A 123 6.47 -0.13 10.13
CA VAL A 123 6.04 0.66 8.96
C VAL A 123 4.57 1.09 9.08
N GLY A 124 3.72 0.26 9.69
CA GLY A 124 2.32 0.62 9.98
C GLY A 124 2.20 1.79 10.95
N ALA A 125 2.94 1.78 12.05
CA ALA A 125 2.97 2.88 13.02
C ALA A 125 3.55 4.17 12.42
N CYS A 126 4.65 4.06 11.67
CA CYS A 126 5.27 5.21 11.02
C CYS A 126 4.37 5.82 9.95
N SER A 127 3.64 5.01 9.17
CA SER A 127 2.66 5.51 8.20
C SER A 127 1.56 6.31 8.89
N TYR A 128 1.04 5.84 10.02
CA TYR A 128 0.07 6.60 10.82
C TYR A 128 0.61 7.97 11.22
N PHE A 129 1.86 8.05 11.75
CA PHE A 129 2.47 9.31 12.16
C PHE A 129 2.71 10.27 10.99
N LEU A 130 3.04 9.73 9.82
CA LEU A 130 3.36 10.51 8.64
C LEU A 130 2.13 10.94 7.86
N ILE A 131 1.08 10.11 7.75
CA ILE A 131 -0.21 10.47 7.13
C ILE A 131 -0.88 11.56 7.98
N ALA A 132 -0.92 11.38 9.30
CA ALA A 132 -1.45 12.34 10.24
C ALA A 132 -0.43 13.43 10.65
N PHE A 133 0.59 13.71 9.85
CA PHE A 133 1.67 14.64 10.25
C PHE A 133 1.13 16.01 10.65
N TRP A 134 0.18 16.54 9.90
CA TRP A 134 -0.56 17.77 10.21
C TRP A 134 -1.83 17.49 11.01
N TYR A 135 -1.70 16.74 12.11
CA TYR A 135 -2.78 16.20 12.96
C TYR A 135 -3.73 17.22 13.58
N ARG A 136 -3.46 18.53 13.47
CA ARG A 136 -4.40 19.58 13.90
C ARG A 136 -5.63 19.63 13.01
N SER A 137 -5.54 19.22 11.76
CA SER A 137 -6.67 18.95 10.88
C SER A 137 -7.33 17.65 11.31
N GLU A 138 -8.65 17.67 11.57
CA GLU A 138 -9.41 16.46 11.91
C GLU A 138 -9.43 15.47 10.76
N VAL A 139 -9.49 15.96 9.52
CA VAL A 139 -9.44 15.15 8.30
C VAL A 139 -8.14 14.34 8.23
N ASN A 140 -6.99 15.00 8.46
CA ASN A 140 -5.69 14.34 8.42
C ASN A 140 -5.52 13.33 9.57
N ALA A 141 -6.04 13.67 10.75
CA ALA A 141 -6.02 12.77 11.90
C ALA A 141 -6.92 11.54 11.67
N ALA A 142 -8.09 11.72 11.05
CA ALA A 142 -9.00 10.64 10.68
C ALA A 142 -8.38 9.74 9.60
N ALA A 143 -7.74 10.31 8.58
CA ALA A 143 -7.05 9.57 7.52
C ALA A 143 -5.94 8.66 8.08
N GLY A 144 -5.11 9.18 9.00
CA GLY A 144 -4.10 8.37 9.68
C GLY A 144 -4.71 7.23 10.50
N LYS A 145 -5.78 7.50 11.27
CA LYS A 145 -6.49 6.46 12.03
C LYS A 145 -7.09 5.39 11.12
N LYS A 146 -7.72 5.80 10.01
CA LYS A 146 -8.28 4.87 9.02
C LYS A 146 -7.19 3.97 8.44
N ALA A 147 -6.04 4.54 8.04
CA ALA A 147 -4.91 3.78 7.53
C ALA A 147 -4.41 2.76 8.56
N PHE A 148 -4.21 3.16 9.81
CA PHE A 148 -3.72 2.27 10.86
C PHE A 148 -4.69 1.12 11.16
N ILE A 149 -5.99 1.42 11.37
CA ILE A 149 -7.00 0.43 11.74
C ILE A 149 -7.23 -0.56 10.59
N THR A 150 -7.35 -0.08 9.35
CA THR A 150 -7.56 -0.95 8.18
C THR A 150 -6.40 -1.91 7.99
N ASN A 151 -5.16 -1.43 8.14
CA ASN A 151 -3.98 -2.30 8.08
C ASN A 151 -3.98 -3.34 9.20
N ARG A 152 -4.40 -2.96 10.42
CA ARG A 152 -4.45 -3.86 11.57
C ARG A 152 -5.38 -5.06 11.35
N VAL A 153 -6.46 -4.90 10.58
CA VAL A 153 -7.32 -6.02 10.17
C VAL A 153 -6.52 -7.05 9.35
N GLY A 154 -5.69 -6.58 8.42
CA GLY A 154 -4.77 -7.46 7.67
C GLY A 154 -3.72 -8.14 8.57
N ASP A 155 -3.16 -7.39 9.52
CA ASP A 155 -2.10 -7.85 10.43
C ASP A 155 -2.56 -9.03 11.32
N VAL A 156 -3.87 -9.16 11.62
CA VAL A 156 -4.45 -10.35 12.28
C VAL A 156 -4.21 -11.61 11.43
N GLY A 157 -4.39 -11.51 10.10
CA GLY A 157 -4.08 -12.61 9.19
C GLY A 157 -2.61 -13.02 9.27
N PHE A 158 -1.68 -12.06 9.25
CA PHE A 158 -0.25 -12.32 9.40
C PHE A 158 0.05 -13.06 10.72
N MET A 159 -0.51 -12.60 11.86
CA MET A 159 -0.31 -13.25 13.15
C MET A 159 -0.82 -14.69 13.16
N LEU A 160 -2.05 -14.91 12.68
CA LEU A 160 -2.64 -16.26 12.63
C LEU A 160 -1.85 -17.18 11.69
N GLY A 161 -1.38 -16.66 10.55
CA GLY A 161 -0.47 -17.37 9.64
C GLY A 161 0.83 -17.78 10.32
N THR A 162 1.43 -16.86 11.10
CA THR A 162 2.65 -17.13 11.87
C THR A 162 2.43 -18.22 12.92
N PHE A 163 1.30 -18.21 13.64
CA PHE A 163 0.96 -19.27 14.60
C PHE A 163 0.76 -20.61 13.90
N LEU A 164 0.09 -20.62 12.75
CA LEU A 164 -0.14 -21.85 11.99
C LEU A 164 1.17 -22.42 11.45
N VAL A 165 2.09 -21.58 10.95
CA VAL A 165 3.44 -22.00 10.53
C VAL A 165 4.18 -22.62 11.70
N PHE A 166 4.22 -21.98 12.87
CA PHE A 166 4.91 -22.52 14.03
C PHE A 166 4.33 -23.87 14.49
N THR A 167 3.01 -24.00 14.55
CA THR A 167 2.37 -25.26 14.96
C THR A 167 2.55 -26.39 13.96
N THR A 168 2.77 -26.05 12.68
CA THR A 168 2.95 -27.04 11.60
C THR A 168 4.42 -27.45 11.42
N ILE A 169 5.34 -26.49 11.45
CA ILE A 169 6.76 -26.68 11.11
C ILE A 169 7.64 -26.74 12.37
N GLY A 170 7.24 -26.04 13.46
CA GLY A 170 8.04 -25.92 14.69
C GLY A 170 9.11 -24.84 14.63
N SER A 171 9.23 -24.10 13.51
CA SER A 171 10.18 -22.99 13.30
C SER A 171 9.49 -21.82 12.62
N LEU A 172 10.04 -20.61 12.83
CA LEU A 172 9.63 -19.38 12.15
C LEU A 172 10.72 -18.84 11.21
N ASN A 173 11.89 -19.49 11.12
CA ASN A 173 12.97 -19.08 10.25
C ASN A 173 12.62 -19.38 8.79
N TYR A 174 12.94 -18.47 7.89
CA TYR A 174 12.58 -18.61 6.47
C TYR A 174 13.25 -19.82 5.81
N LEU A 175 14.51 -20.13 6.14
CA LEU A 175 15.22 -21.29 5.58
C LEU A 175 14.58 -22.61 6.04
N ASP A 176 14.16 -22.70 7.32
CA ASP A 176 13.46 -23.88 7.85
C ASP A 176 12.08 -24.03 7.19
N ILE A 177 11.37 -22.90 6.97
CA ILE A 177 10.07 -22.87 6.29
C ILE A 177 10.22 -23.36 4.85
N SER A 178 11.23 -22.87 4.13
CA SER A 178 11.51 -23.28 2.75
C SER A 178 11.81 -24.78 2.67
N ALA A 179 12.66 -25.29 3.55
CA ALA A 179 13.01 -26.70 3.58
C ALA A 179 11.84 -27.64 3.93
N ALA A 180 10.88 -27.14 4.75
CA ALA A 180 9.73 -27.94 5.20
C ALA A 180 8.51 -27.83 4.26
N ALA A 181 8.47 -26.88 3.33
CA ALA A 181 7.28 -26.52 2.55
C ALA A 181 6.68 -27.71 1.78
N ALA A 182 7.52 -28.51 1.10
CA ALA A 182 7.07 -29.66 0.32
C ALA A 182 6.43 -30.79 1.18
N GLY A 183 6.65 -30.76 2.50
CA GLY A 183 6.03 -31.71 3.45
C GLY A 183 4.69 -31.25 4.02
N ILE A 184 4.24 -30.04 3.72
CA ILE A 184 2.99 -29.48 4.23
C ILE A 184 1.82 -29.99 3.40
N THR A 185 0.72 -30.41 4.05
CA THR A 185 -0.49 -30.80 3.32
C THR A 185 -1.09 -29.63 2.56
N GLY A 186 -1.61 -29.85 1.34
CA GLY A 186 -2.16 -28.78 0.50
C GLY A 186 -3.23 -27.91 1.20
N ALA A 187 -4.09 -28.51 2.06
CA ALA A 187 -5.07 -27.75 2.84
C ALA A 187 -4.40 -26.80 3.85
N THR A 188 -3.32 -27.23 4.52
CA THR A 188 -2.58 -26.39 5.46
C THR A 188 -1.79 -25.30 4.71
N ALA A 189 -1.17 -25.65 3.59
CA ALA A 189 -0.49 -24.66 2.73
C ALA A 189 -1.44 -23.57 2.24
N ILE A 190 -2.64 -23.94 1.78
CA ILE A 190 -3.70 -23.00 1.39
C ILE A 190 -4.09 -22.09 2.58
N ALA A 191 -4.28 -22.64 3.78
CA ALA A 191 -4.64 -21.85 4.95
C ALA A 191 -3.55 -20.85 5.32
N ILE A 192 -2.28 -21.28 5.34
CA ILE A 192 -1.12 -20.41 5.60
C ILE A 192 -1.04 -19.32 4.52
N ALA A 193 -1.12 -19.68 3.24
CA ALA A 193 -1.04 -18.75 2.12
C ALA A 193 -2.13 -17.66 2.21
N LEU A 194 -3.39 -18.03 2.46
CA LEU A 194 -4.50 -17.09 2.58
C LEU A 194 -4.40 -16.18 3.80
N LEU A 195 -3.88 -16.69 4.93
CA LEU A 195 -3.67 -15.88 6.12
C LEU A 195 -2.58 -14.82 5.90
N PHE A 196 -1.46 -15.17 5.26
CA PHE A 196 -0.46 -14.19 4.89
C PHE A 196 -0.92 -13.27 3.75
N PHE A 197 -1.74 -13.78 2.83
CA PHE A 197 -2.39 -12.95 1.81
C PHE A 197 -3.31 -11.90 2.46
N MET A 198 -4.06 -12.23 3.50
CA MET A 198 -4.86 -11.26 4.27
C MET A 198 -3.98 -10.13 4.83
N GLY A 199 -2.79 -10.47 5.38
CA GLY A 199 -1.80 -9.48 5.80
C GLY A 199 -1.33 -8.59 4.64
N ALA A 200 -0.99 -9.22 3.52
CA ALA A 200 -0.53 -8.54 2.32
C ALA A 200 -1.61 -7.60 1.72
N VAL A 201 -2.88 -8.03 1.72
CA VAL A 201 -4.05 -7.23 1.29
C VAL A 201 -4.14 -5.92 2.07
N GLY A 202 -3.90 -5.92 3.38
CA GLY A 202 -3.87 -4.73 4.21
C GLY A 202 -2.81 -3.72 3.75
N LYS A 203 -1.54 -4.10 3.79
CA LYS A 203 -0.41 -3.19 3.48
C LYS A 203 -0.37 -2.76 2.02
N SER A 204 -0.71 -3.65 1.09
CA SER A 204 -0.67 -3.38 -0.34
C SER A 204 -2.00 -2.89 -0.91
N ALA A 205 -2.95 -2.53 -0.06
CA ALA A 205 -4.22 -1.93 -0.43
C ALA A 205 -4.95 -2.70 -1.56
N GLN A 206 -5.12 -4.01 -1.38
CA GLN A 206 -5.92 -4.83 -2.27
C GLN A 206 -7.37 -4.93 -1.77
N LEU A 207 -8.30 -5.36 -2.61
CA LEU A 207 -9.65 -5.68 -2.18
C LEU A 207 -9.61 -6.78 -1.09
N PRO A 208 -10.34 -6.60 0.04
CA PRO A 208 -11.27 -5.54 0.37
C PRO A 208 -10.67 -4.37 1.20
N LEU A 209 -9.37 -4.34 1.54
CA LEU A 209 -8.76 -3.41 2.50
C LEU A 209 -8.07 -2.20 1.85
N LEU A 210 -8.52 -1.75 0.67
CA LEU A 210 -7.88 -0.69 -0.12
C LEU A 210 -8.25 0.75 0.31
N VAL A 211 -9.31 0.93 1.09
CA VAL A 211 -9.95 2.24 1.37
C VAL A 211 -9.05 3.28 2.07
N TRP A 212 -7.97 2.85 2.70
CA TRP A 212 -7.07 3.75 3.42
C TRP A 212 -6.08 4.48 2.51
N LEU A 213 -5.73 3.89 1.35
CA LEU A 213 -4.63 4.39 0.53
C LEU A 213 -4.94 5.74 -0.14
N PRO A 214 -6.15 5.99 -0.69
CA PRO A 214 -6.49 7.31 -1.22
C PRO A 214 -6.52 8.41 -0.14
N ASP A 215 -6.96 8.09 1.08
CA ASP A 215 -6.99 9.03 2.20
C ASP A 215 -5.59 9.32 2.76
N ALA A 216 -4.62 8.41 2.54
CA ALA A 216 -3.23 8.64 2.89
C ALA A 216 -2.60 9.85 2.17
N MET A 217 -3.27 10.40 1.15
CA MET A 217 -2.88 11.65 0.47
C MET A 217 -2.95 12.89 1.37
N ALA A 218 -3.58 12.81 2.54
CA ALA A 218 -3.60 13.86 3.57
C ALA A 218 -2.22 14.24 4.12
N GLY A 219 -1.24 13.34 4.04
CA GLY A 219 0.14 13.59 4.44
C GLY A 219 0.95 14.42 3.42
N PRO A 220 2.16 14.92 3.83
CA PRO A 220 3.08 15.59 2.93
C PRO A 220 3.41 14.74 1.70
N THR A 221 3.54 15.36 0.52
CA THR A 221 3.75 14.61 -0.73
C THR A 221 4.98 13.69 -0.75
N PRO A 222 6.14 14.05 -0.15
CA PRO A 222 7.26 13.10 -0.08
C PRO A 222 6.96 11.84 0.75
N VAL A 223 6.05 11.95 1.74
CA VAL A 223 5.54 10.77 2.48
C VAL A 223 4.75 9.87 1.55
N SER A 224 3.87 10.46 0.73
CA SER A 224 3.13 9.71 -0.28
C SER A 224 4.09 9.01 -1.25
N ALA A 225 5.15 9.69 -1.71
CA ALA A 225 6.18 9.08 -2.54
C ALA A 225 6.84 7.88 -1.83
N LEU A 226 7.22 8.01 -0.56
CA LEU A 226 7.88 6.93 0.19
C LEU A 226 6.97 5.72 0.39
N ILE A 227 5.74 5.95 0.89
CA ILE A 227 4.75 4.90 1.16
C ILE A 227 4.39 4.15 -0.12
N HIS A 228 4.11 4.88 -1.22
CA HIS A 228 3.51 4.34 -2.44
C HIS A 228 4.52 3.84 -3.47
N ALA A 229 5.77 4.31 -3.45
CA ALA A 229 6.75 3.91 -4.45
C ALA A 229 7.60 2.70 -4.00
N ALA A 230 8.27 2.81 -2.84
CA ALA A 230 9.38 1.92 -2.53
C ALA A 230 9.24 1.12 -1.22
N THR A 231 8.20 1.37 -0.41
CA THR A 231 8.20 0.82 0.95
C THR A 231 6.92 0.09 1.33
N MET A 232 6.06 0.67 2.15
CA MET A 232 4.94 -0.02 2.81
C MET A 232 4.07 -0.84 1.88
N VAL A 233 3.68 -0.28 0.73
CA VAL A 233 2.76 -0.95 -0.19
C VAL A 233 3.41 -2.12 -0.96
N THR A 234 4.74 -2.20 -1.00
CA THR A 234 5.48 -3.30 -1.62
C THR A 234 5.75 -4.46 -0.65
N SER A 235 5.54 -4.24 0.66
CA SER A 235 5.82 -5.25 1.70
C SER A 235 4.95 -6.50 1.56
N GLY A 236 3.68 -6.35 1.11
CA GLY A 236 2.81 -7.50 0.88
C GLY A 236 3.29 -8.40 -0.26
N VAL A 237 3.77 -7.79 -1.35
CA VAL A 237 4.38 -8.53 -2.48
C VAL A 237 5.65 -9.23 -2.01
N TYR A 238 6.54 -8.51 -1.30
CA TYR A 238 7.74 -9.10 -0.70
C TYR A 238 7.41 -10.31 0.18
N LEU A 239 6.44 -10.18 1.08
CA LEU A 239 6.05 -11.25 2.00
C LEU A 239 5.61 -12.51 1.25
N LEU A 240 4.75 -12.36 0.24
CA LEU A 240 4.27 -13.50 -0.54
C LEU A 240 5.38 -14.12 -1.39
N VAL A 241 6.23 -13.30 -2.02
CA VAL A 241 7.39 -13.82 -2.74
C VAL A 241 8.38 -14.51 -1.79
N ARG A 242 8.58 -14.01 -0.57
CA ARG A 242 9.40 -14.67 0.46
C ARG A 242 8.83 -16.03 0.87
N LEU A 243 7.52 -16.18 0.85
CA LEU A 243 6.81 -17.43 1.17
C LEU A 243 6.46 -18.26 -0.09
N ASN A 244 7.13 -18.01 -1.23
CA ASN A 244 6.88 -18.73 -2.48
C ASN A 244 6.91 -20.26 -2.35
N PRO A 245 7.76 -20.90 -1.50
CA PRO A 245 7.73 -22.35 -1.33
C PRO A 245 6.38 -22.88 -0.80
N ILE A 246 5.73 -22.11 0.10
CA ILE A 246 4.39 -22.47 0.59
C ILE A 246 3.34 -22.18 -0.47
N LEU A 247 3.46 -21.06 -1.19
CA LEU A 247 2.52 -20.69 -2.26
C LEU A 247 2.52 -21.74 -3.38
N PHE A 248 3.66 -22.34 -3.69
CA PHE A 248 3.76 -23.40 -4.69
C PHE A 248 2.86 -24.60 -4.34
N GLU A 249 2.78 -24.98 -3.07
CA GLU A 249 1.93 -26.07 -2.57
C GLU A 249 0.44 -25.64 -2.42
N ALA A 250 0.11 -24.36 -2.65
CA ALA A 250 -1.20 -23.76 -2.36
C ALA A 250 -1.92 -23.30 -3.63
N ALA A 251 -2.09 -24.16 -4.64
CA ALA A 251 -2.61 -23.81 -5.96
C ALA A 251 -3.93 -23.01 -5.92
N TRP A 252 -4.91 -23.41 -5.07
CA TRP A 252 -6.17 -22.67 -4.95
C TRP A 252 -5.99 -21.26 -4.36
N ALA A 253 -5.06 -21.08 -3.43
CA ALA A 253 -4.76 -19.75 -2.89
C ALA A 253 -4.14 -18.85 -3.97
N ASN A 254 -3.31 -19.41 -4.85
CA ASN A 254 -2.73 -18.69 -5.98
C ASN A 254 -3.80 -18.18 -6.95
N ASP A 255 -4.82 -19.00 -7.26
CA ASP A 255 -5.99 -18.53 -8.04
C ASP A 255 -6.66 -17.34 -7.37
N VAL A 256 -6.92 -17.40 -6.05
CA VAL A 256 -7.54 -16.30 -5.29
C VAL A 256 -6.66 -15.04 -5.36
N ILE A 257 -5.35 -15.17 -5.16
CA ILE A 257 -4.40 -14.04 -5.22
C ILE A 257 -4.42 -13.39 -6.60
N ALA A 258 -4.37 -14.19 -7.67
CA ALA A 258 -4.38 -13.69 -9.05
C ALA A 258 -5.67 -12.92 -9.37
N TRP A 259 -6.83 -13.50 -9.02
CA TRP A 259 -8.12 -12.85 -9.25
C TRP A 259 -8.31 -11.58 -8.42
N VAL A 260 -7.99 -11.59 -7.14
CA VAL A 260 -8.06 -10.37 -6.31
C VAL A 260 -7.12 -9.31 -6.86
N GLY A 261 -5.91 -9.68 -7.29
CA GLY A 261 -4.94 -8.77 -7.89
C GLY A 261 -5.50 -8.07 -9.13
N VAL A 262 -5.96 -8.83 -10.13
CA VAL A 262 -6.45 -8.24 -11.38
C VAL A 262 -7.75 -7.45 -11.21
N LEU A 263 -8.66 -7.91 -10.34
CA LEU A 263 -9.90 -7.18 -10.04
C LEU A 263 -9.62 -5.87 -9.31
N THR A 264 -8.66 -5.86 -8.38
CA THR A 264 -8.19 -4.64 -7.72
C THR A 264 -7.57 -3.67 -8.73
N ALA A 265 -6.72 -4.20 -9.63
CA ALA A 265 -6.10 -3.39 -10.68
C ALA A 265 -7.13 -2.72 -11.58
N PHE A 266 -8.12 -3.46 -12.04
CA PHE A 266 -9.20 -2.96 -12.90
C PHE A 266 -10.08 -1.94 -12.17
N TRP A 267 -10.55 -2.27 -10.96
CA TRP A 267 -11.38 -1.39 -10.15
C TRP A 267 -10.68 -0.04 -9.92
N ALA A 268 -9.44 -0.06 -9.46
CA ALA A 268 -8.68 1.16 -9.19
C ALA A 268 -8.42 2.00 -10.45
N ALA A 269 -8.20 1.37 -11.60
CA ALA A 269 -8.03 2.07 -12.86
C ALA A 269 -9.31 2.80 -13.30
N THR A 270 -10.51 2.20 -13.10
CA THR A 270 -11.79 2.87 -13.39
C THR A 270 -12.01 4.09 -12.49
N VAL A 271 -11.62 4.01 -11.22
CA VAL A 271 -11.72 5.14 -10.29
C VAL A 271 -10.75 6.26 -10.67
N ALA A 272 -9.51 5.91 -11.03
CA ALA A 272 -8.48 6.88 -11.45
C ALA A 272 -8.90 7.73 -12.66
N LEU A 273 -9.76 7.21 -13.54
CA LEU A 273 -10.30 7.94 -14.70
C LEU A 273 -11.03 9.22 -14.31
N ALA A 274 -11.72 9.23 -13.16
CA ALA A 274 -12.63 10.29 -12.77
C ALA A 274 -12.12 11.16 -11.60
N GLN A 275 -10.93 10.87 -11.04
CA GLN A 275 -10.36 11.68 -9.96
C GLN A 275 -9.81 13.01 -10.48
N ASN A 276 -10.02 14.07 -9.72
CA ASN A 276 -9.57 15.43 -10.05
C ASN A 276 -8.35 15.87 -9.24
N ASP A 277 -8.14 15.30 -8.06
CA ASP A 277 -6.95 15.54 -7.25
C ASP A 277 -5.73 14.82 -7.84
N ILE A 278 -4.65 15.57 -8.12
CA ILE A 278 -3.41 15.07 -8.73
C ILE A 278 -2.77 13.92 -7.93
N LYS A 279 -2.84 13.96 -6.59
CA LYS A 279 -2.32 12.89 -5.72
C LYS A 279 -3.27 11.69 -5.67
N LYS A 280 -4.60 11.89 -5.67
CA LYS A 280 -5.58 10.81 -5.65
C LYS A 280 -5.53 9.97 -6.92
N VAL A 281 -5.35 10.58 -8.11
CA VAL A 281 -5.09 9.82 -9.34
C VAL A 281 -3.88 8.89 -9.17
N LEU A 282 -2.78 9.41 -8.62
CA LEU A 282 -1.57 8.62 -8.38
C LEU A 282 -1.77 7.54 -7.30
N ALA A 283 -2.60 7.78 -6.28
CA ALA A 283 -2.95 6.78 -5.27
C ALA A 283 -3.73 5.60 -5.88
N TYR A 284 -4.80 5.87 -6.63
CA TYR A 284 -5.55 4.82 -7.32
C TYR A 284 -4.70 4.11 -8.38
N SER A 285 -3.82 4.84 -9.07
CA SER A 285 -2.89 4.20 -9.97
C SER A 285 -1.85 3.32 -9.25
N THR A 286 -1.51 3.61 -7.97
CA THR A 286 -0.68 2.71 -7.14
C THR A 286 -1.44 1.43 -6.80
N ILE A 287 -2.70 1.52 -6.35
CA ILE A 287 -3.56 0.35 -6.09
C ILE A 287 -3.63 -0.53 -7.35
N SER A 288 -3.81 0.10 -8.52
CA SER A 288 -3.86 -0.61 -9.80
C SER A 288 -2.55 -1.32 -10.14
N GLN A 289 -1.39 -0.67 -10.00
CA GLN A 289 -0.08 -1.28 -10.31
C GLN A 289 0.28 -2.40 -9.32
N LEU A 290 -0.07 -2.24 -8.04
CA LEU A 290 0.08 -3.33 -7.07
C LEU A 290 -0.83 -4.51 -7.39
N GLY A 291 -2.05 -4.27 -7.87
CA GLY A 291 -2.90 -5.35 -8.36
C GLY A 291 -2.23 -6.20 -9.45
N TYR A 292 -1.44 -5.59 -10.34
CA TYR A 292 -0.61 -6.34 -11.29
C TYR A 292 0.47 -7.18 -10.60
N THR A 293 1.12 -6.66 -9.55
CA THR A 293 2.13 -7.47 -8.84
C THR A 293 1.49 -8.65 -8.12
N PHE A 294 0.26 -8.51 -7.59
CA PHE A 294 -0.48 -9.63 -7.02
C PHE A 294 -0.96 -10.61 -8.09
N LEU A 295 -1.35 -10.13 -9.28
CA LEU A 295 -1.58 -11.00 -10.43
C LEU A 295 -0.34 -11.84 -10.72
N ALA A 296 0.85 -11.22 -10.79
CA ALA A 296 2.11 -11.93 -11.03
C ALA A 296 2.43 -12.95 -9.92
N VAL A 297 2.24 -12.58 -8.64
CA VAL A 297 2.44 -13.50 -7.52
C VAL A 297 1.50 -14.71 -7.63
N GLY A 298 0.20 -14.47 -7.86
CA GLY A 298 -0.79 -15.53 -7.96
C GLY A 298 -0.60 -16.44 -9.18
N THR A 299 0.00 -15.93 -10.26
CA THR A 299 0.34 -16.76 -11.43
C THR A 299 1.72 -17.43 -11.32
N GLY A 300 2.43 -17.27 -10.20
CA GLY A 300 3.76 -17.84 -9.99
C GLY A 300 4.90 -17.07 -10.66
N ALA A 301 4.61 -15.95 -11.34
CA ALA A 301 5.62 -15.12 -12.00
C ALA A 301 6.32 -14.19 -10.97
N TYR A 302 6.93 -14.77 -9.94
CA TYR A 302 7.55 -14.05 -8.82
C TYR A 302 8.66 -13.09 -9.27
N GLY A 303 9.47 -13.50 -10.25
CA GLY A 303 10.49 -12.67 -10.87
C GLY A 303 9.91 -11.40 -11.48
N ALA A 304 8.82 -11.53 -12.26
CA ALA A 304 8.10 -10.41 -12.85
C ALA A 304 7.47 -9.51 -11.78
N ALA A 305 6.95 -10.09 -10.67
CA ALA A 305 6.41 -9.31 -9.56
C ALA A 305 7.47 -8.40 -8.94
N ILE A 306 8.64 -8.91 -8.60
CA ILE A 306 9.75 -8.13 -8.03
C ILE A 306 10.32 -7.14 -9.04
N PHE A 307 10.46 -7.53 -10.31
CA PHE A 307 10.89 -6.61 -11.37
C PHE A 307 9.94 -5.42 -11.48
N HIS A 308 8.62 -5.68 -11.44
CA HIS A 308 7.65 -4.59 -11.47
C HIS A 308 7.70 -3.72 -10.21
N VAL A 309 7.93 -4.30 -9.02
CA VAL A 309 8.15 -3.52 -7.78
C VAL A 309 9.33 -2.58 -7.91
N VAL A 310 10.45 -3.03 -8.46
CA VAL A 310 11.65 -2.19 -8.68
C VAL A 310 11.35 -1.05 -9.65
N THR A 311 10.80 -1.34 -10.82
CA THR A 311 10.48 -0.30 -11.81
C THR A 311 9.38 0.63 -11.32
N HIS A 312 8.40 0.11 -10.57
CA HIS A 312 7.36 0.88 -9.91
C HIS A 312 7.94 1.89 -8.93
N ALA A 313 8.95 1.50 -8.13
CA ALA A 313 9.61 2.44 -7.22
C ALA A 313 10.20 3.65 -7.98
N PHE A 314 10.75 3.45 -9.17
CA PHE A 314 11.31 4.52 -9.98
C PHE A 314 10.23 5.47 -10.51
N PHE A 315 9.29 4.94 -11.29
CA PHE A 315 8.32 5.83 -11.93
C PHE A 315 7.26 6.37 -10.94
N LYS A 316 6.91 5.66 -9.87
CA LYS A 316 6.00 6.17 -8.85
C LYS A 316 6.64 7.22 -7.95
N GLY A 317 7.88 6.97 -7.52
CA GLY A 317 8.67 7.99 -6.84
C GLY A 317 8.72 9.28 -7.65
N LEU A 318 9.04 9.16 -8.94
CA LEU A 318 9.08 10.28 -9.89
C LEU A 318 7.73 11.01 -9.99
N LEU A 319 6.64 10.28 -10.22
CA LEU A 319 5.31 10.87 -10.41
C LEU A 319 4.80 11.57 -9.15
N PHE A 320 4.97 10.98 -7.96
CA PHE A 320 4.57 11.62 -6.71
C PHE A 320 5.42 12.85 -6.38
N LEU A 321 6.74 12.76 -6.51
CA LEU A 321 7.60 13.93 -6.28
C LEU A 321 7.35 15.01 -7.33
N GLY A 322 7.09 14.65 -8.60
CA GLY A 322 6.70 15.58 -9.64
C GLY A 322 5.35 16.26 -9.34
N ALA A 323 4.35 15.51 -8.84
CA ALA A 323 3.10 16.09 -8.35
C ALA A 323 3.35 17.05 -7.17
N GLY A 324 4.26 16.68 -6.25
CA GLY A 324 4.67 17.55 -5.16
C GLY A 324 5.31 18.85 -5.64
N SER A 325 6.12 18.81 -6.70
CA SER A 325 6.70 19.98 -7.34
C SER A 325 5.62 20.90 -7.94
N VAL A 326 4.61 20.33 -8.61
CA VAL A 326 3.46 21.09 -9.13
C VAL A 326 2.67 21.75 -7.99
N ILE A 327 2.31 20.98 -6.96
CA ILE A 327 1.57 21.48 -5.78
C ILE A 327 2.35 22.60 -5.07
N HIS A 328 3.67 22.45 -4.94
CA HIS A 328 4.54 23.46 -4.34
C HIS A 328 4.53 24.77 -5.14
N SER A 329 4.60 24.67 -6.48
CA SER A 329 4.58 25.83 -7.37
C SER A 329 3.22 26.55 -7.42
N LEU A 330 2.14 25.85 -7.08
CA LEU A 330 0.76 26.37 -7.02
C LEU A 330 0.30 26.63 -5.57
N HIS A 331 1.20 26.79 -4.62
CA HIS A 331 0.92 27.11 -3.23
C HIS A 331 -0.13 26.21 -2.58
N GLY A 332 -0.04 24.90 -2.86
CA GLY A 332 -0.88 23.88 -2.20
C GLY A 332 -2.08 23.40 -3.03
N ASP A 333 -2.42 24.01 -4.16
CA ASP A 333 -3.55 23.55 -4.98
C ASP A 333 -3.29 22.17 -5.59
N GLN A 334 -4.25 21.25 -5.44
CA GLN A 334 -4.17 19.87 -5.88
C GLN A 334 -5.19 19.54 -6.98
N ASP A 335 -6.13 20.44 -7.27
CA ASP A 335 -7.18 20.20 -8.26
C ASP A 335 -6.68 20.42 -9.69
N MET A 336 -6.59 19.34 -10.47
CA MET A 336 -6.13 19.41 -11.87
C MET A 336 -7.04 20.25 -12.77
N ARG A 337 -8.29 20.49 -12.39
CA ARG A 337 -9.21 21.34 -13.14
C ARG A 337 -8.79 22.81 -13.09
N ARG A 338 -8.08 23.21 -12.04
CA ARG A 338 -7.50 24.55 -11.82
C ARG A 338 -6.06 24.67 -12.30
N MET A 339 -5.51 23.65 -13.02
CA MET A 339 -4.15 23.66 -13.58
C MET A 339 -4.20 23.92 -15.09
N GLY A 340 -3.13 23.65 -15.80
CA GLY A 340 -3.01 23.75 -17.25
C GLY A 340 -1.85 24.62 -17.69
N GLY A 341 -1.25 24.31 -18.84
CA GLY A 341 -0.14 25.10 -19.41
C GLY A 341 1.14 25.13 -18.60
N LEU A 342 1.23 24.40 -17.46
CA LEU A 342 2.34 24.50 -16.48
C LEU A 342 3.71 24.12 -17.04
N ARG A 343 3.79 23.44 -18.18
CA ARG A 343 5.09 23.11 -18.83
C ARG A 343 5.96 24.33 -19.15
N LYS A 344 5.35 25.52 -19.28
CA LYS A 344 6.07 26.77 -19.57
C LYS A 344 6.85 27.25 -18.34
N TYR A 345 6.29 27.01 -17.16
CA TYR A 345 6.79 27.48 -15.87
C TYR A 345 7.64 26.42 -15.16
N LEU A 346 7.35 25.14 -15.43
CA LEU A 346 7.94 23.96 -14.78
C LEU A 346 8.60 23.03 -15.83
N PRO A 347 9.62 23.48 -16.59
CA PRO A 347 10.17 22.71 -17.71
C PRO A 347 10.83 21.39 -17.27
N ILE A 348 11.57 21.36 -16.13
CA ILE A 348 12.23 20.16 -15.63
C ILE A 348 11.21 19.21 -15.03
N THR A 349 10.30 19.72 -14.19
CA THR A 349 9.22 18.93 -13.58
C THR A 349 8.34 18.30 -14.65
N SER A 350 7.93 19.05 -15.68
CA SER A 350 7.08 18.52 -16.75
C SER A 350 7.78 17.45 -17.59
N ALA A 351 9.04 17.67 -17.96
CA ALA A 351 9.80 16.69 -18.73
C ALA A 351 10.00 15.38 -17.98
N THR A 352 10.35 15.46 -16.69
CA THR A 352 10.53 14.27 -15.85
C THR A 352 9.20 13.56 -15.55
N PHE A 353 8.10 14.30 -15.33
CA PHE A 353 6.76 13.73 -15.16
C PHE A 353 6.29 12.99 -16.41
N ILE A 354 6.57 13.53 -17.62
CA ILE A 354 6.28 12.88 -18.91
C ILE A 354 7.01 11.53 -19.01
N ILE A 355 8.27 11.45 -18.58
CA ILE A 355 9.01 10.18 -18.52
C ILE A 355 8.31 9.18 -17.60
N GLY A 356 7.90 9.62 -16.41
CA GLY A 356 7.12 8.79 -15.48
C GLY A 356 5.78 8.32 -16.05
N TRP A 357 5.07 9.19 -16.75
CA TRP A 357 3.83 8.86 -17.47
C TRP A 357 4.05 7.79 -18.54
N LEU A 358 5.05 7.94 -19.41
CA LEU A 358 5.34 6.95 -20.46
C LEU A 358 5.77 5.61 -19.86
N ALA A 359 6.52 5.64 -18.75
CA ALA A 359 6.91 4.43 -18.03
C ALA A 359 5.69 3.69 -17.47
N ILE A 360 4.82 4.36 -16.71
CA ILE A 360 3.63 3.69 -16.12
C ILE A 360 2.61 3.29 -17.18
N ALA A 361 2.50 4.01 -18.29
CA ALA A 361 1.65 3.65 -19.43
C ALA A 361 2.13 2.37 -20.14
N GLY A 362 3.37 1.95 -19.95
CA GLY A 362 3.94 0.77 -20.61
C GLY A 362 4.37 1.04 -22.04
N VAL A 363 4.94 2.21 -22.29
CA VAL A 363 5.49 2.58 -23.61
C VAL A 363 6.96 2.17 -23.70
N PRO A 364 7.42 1.45 -24.74
CA PRO A 364 8.84 1.18 -24.93
C PRO A 364 9.61 2.49 -25.22
N PRO A 365 10.86 2.63 -24.78
CA PRO A 365 11.71 1.67 -24.07
C PRO A 365 11.63 1.79 -22.53
N PHE A 366 10.68 2.56 -21.98
CA PHE A 366 10.60 2.86 -20.56
C PHE A 366 10.40 1.61 -19.69
N SER A 367 10.87 1.68 -18.45
CA SER A 367 10.99 0.52 -17.55
C SER A 367 9.67 -0.22 -17.27
N GLY A 368 8.56 0.51 -17.16
CA GLY A 368 7.26 -0.09 -16.89
C GLY A 368 6.68 -0.92 -18.06
N PHE A 369 7.16 -0.74 -19.28
CA PHE A 369 6.82 -1.62 -20.40
C PHE A 369 7.32 -3.05 -20.12
N TRP A 370 8.61 -3.20 -19.90
CA TRP A 370 9.25 -4.50 -19.72
C TRP A 370 8.65 -5.29 -18.55
N SER A 371 8.52 -4.65 -17.40
CA SER A 371 8.01 -5.32 -16.20
C SER A 371 6.52 -5.66 -16.25
N LYS A 372 5.69 -4.82 -16.89
CA LYS A 372 4.25 -5.10 -17.04
C LYS A 372 3.99 -6.19 -18.07
N ASP A 373 4.78 -6.20 -19.15
CA ASP A 373 4.67 -7.22 -20.20
C ASP A 373 5.02 -8.61 -19.65
N ASP A 374 6.06 -8.73 -18.81
CA ASP A 374 6.40 -9.97 -18.11
C ASP A 374 5.25 -10.46 -17.21
N ILE A 375 4.57 -9.57 -16.48
CA ILE A 375 3.38 -9.93 -15.68
C ILE A 375 2.26 -10.46 -16.55
N LEU A 376 1.97 -9.79 -17.65
CA LEU A 376 0.90 -10.20 -18.58
C LEU A 376 1.25 -11.52 -19.29
N ALA A 377 2.53 -11.75 -19.60
CA ALA A 377 3.01 -13.01 -20.16
C ALA A 377 2.82 -14.17 -19.16
N GLY A 378 3.15 -13.96 -17.88
CA GLY A 378 2.90 -14.95 -16.82
C GLY A 378 1.40 -15.25 -16.65
N ALA A 379 0.56 -14.22 -16.71
CA ALA A 379 -0.89 -14.41 -16.66
C ALA A 379 -1.43 -15.20 -17.87
N TRP A 380 -0.87 -15.03 -19.07
CA TRP A 380 -1.28 -15.74 -20.27
C TRP A 380 -1.11 -17.26 -20.17
N GLU A 381 -0.03 -17.72 -19.53
CA GLU A 381 0.29 -19.16 -19.35
C GLU A 381 -0.44 -19.79 -18.15
N PHE A 382 -1.11 -19.00 -17.31
CA PHE A 382 -1.73 -19.47 -16.07
C PHE A 382 -3.02 -20.26 -16.34
N GLY A 383 -2.95 -21.55 -16.47
CA GLY A 383 -4.08 -22.49 -16.50
C GLY A 383 -5.32 -22.06 -17.31
N PRO A 384 -6.50 -22.56 -16.96
CA PRO A 384 -7.72 -22.26 -17.72
C PRO A 384 -8.18 -20.79 -17.63
N SER A 385 -7.93 -20.12 -16.52
CA SER A 385 -8.31 -18.72 -16.27
C SER A 385 -7.32 -17.70 -16.83
N GLY A 386 -6.12 -18.13 -17.23
CA GLY A 386 -5.01 -17.25 -17.59
C GLY A 386 -5.34 -16.23 -18.66
N LYS A 387 -6.02 -16.65 -19.72
CA LYS A 387 -6.41 -15.74 -20.83
C LYS A 387 -7.42 -14.67 -20.41
N VAL A 388 -8.30 -14.97 -19.44
CA VAL A 388 -9.24 -13.99 -18.89
C VAL A 388 -8.50 -13.01 -17.99
N LEU A 389 -7.59 -13.50 -17.14
CA LEU A 389 -6.72 -12.67 -16.30
C LEU A 389 -5.86 -11.73 -17.15
N TRP A 390 -5.25 -12.24 -18.21
CA TRP A 390 -4.50 -11.46 -19.19
C TRP A 390 -5.35 -10.39 -19.86
N ALA A 391 -6.56 -10.73 -20.32
CA ALA A 391 -7.45 -9.79 -21.01
C ALA A 391 -7.90 -8.65 -20.07
N LEU A 392 -8.24 -8.96 -18.82
CA LEU A 392 -8.54 -7.95 -17.79
C LEU A 392 -7.32 -7.07 -17.46
N GLY A 393 -6.13 -7.67 -17.38
CA GLY A 393 -4.88 -6.95 -17.22
C GLY A 393 -4.63 -6.01 -18.40
N LEU A 394 -4.81 -6.49 -19.63
CA LEU A 394 -4.63 -5.67 -20.83
C LEU A 394 -5.63 -4.51 -20.90
N LEU A 395 -6.90 -4.75 -20.57
CA LEU A 395 -7.90 -3.68 -20.45
C LEU A 395 -7.52 -2.65 -19.40
N THR A 396 -6.99 -3.09 -18.26
CA THR A 396 -6.49 -2.21 -17.22
C THR A 396 -5.28 -1.39 -17.69
N ALA A 397 -4.41 -1.95 -18.54
CA ALA A 397 -3.29 -1.21 -19.14
C ALA A 397 -3.79 -0.10 -20.08
N LEU A 398 -4.83 -0.35 -20.88
CA LEU A 398 -5.50 0.69 -21.69
C LEU A 398 -6.01 1.84 -20.80
N LEU A 399 -6.73 1.51 -19.72
CA LEU A 399 -7.24 2.51 -18.78
C LEU A 399 -6.09 3.27 -18.11
N THR A 400 -4.98 2.59 -17.77
CA THR A 400 -3.78 3.22 -17.19
C THR A 400 -3.20 4.26 -18.13
N ALA A 401 -3.00 3.90 -19.40
CA ALA A 401 -2.50 4.83 -20.41
C ALA A 401 -3.45 6.03 -20.60
N PHE A 402 -4.75 5.80 -20.57
CA PHE A 402 -5.77 6.84 -20.71
C PHE A 402 -5.76 7.82 -19.52
N TYR A 403 -5.91 7.36 -18.27
CA TYR A 403 -6.03 8.27 -17.13
C TYR A 403 -4.72 9.03 -16.84
N MET A 404 -3.57 8.42 -17.09
CA MET A 404 -2.29 9.11 -16.97
C MET A 404 -2.11 10.18 -18.06
N THR A 405 -2.58 9.91 -19.28
CA THR A 405 -2.62 10.93 -20.36
C THR A 405 -3.54 12.09 -19.98
N ARG A 406 -4.72 11.80 -19.41
CA ARG A 406 -5.61 12.81 -18.85
C ARG A 406 -4.88 13.70 -17.84
N GLN A 407 -4.22 13.08 -16.84
CA GLN A 407 -3.47 13.82 -15.82
C GLN A 407 -2.41 14.73 -16.42
N VAL A 408 -1.59 14.23 -17.34
CA VAL A 408 -0.52 14.99 -17.98
C VAL A 408 -1.08 16.17 -18.79
N ILE A 409 -2.18 15.96 -19.54
CA ILE A 409 -2.80 17.02 -20.33
C ILE A 409 -3.40 18.10 -19.44
N LEU A 410 -4.16 17.73 -18.42
CA LEU A 410 -4.81 18.66 -17.52
C LEU A 410 -3.81 19.52 -16.73
N VAL A 411 -2.65 18.98 -16.39
CA VAL A 411 -1.63 19.68 -15.59
C VAL A 411 -0.69 20.51 -16.46
N PHE A 412 -0.11 19.91 -17.50
CA PHE A 412 1.01 20.52 -18.21
C PHE A 412 0.65 21.14 -19.56
N PHE A 413 -0.51 20.78 -20.12
CA PHE A 413 -0.94 21.24 -21.44
C PHE A 413 -2.30 21.96 -21.34
N GLY A 414 -2.81 22.44 -22.48
CA GLY A 414 -4.06 23.18 -22.57
C GLY A 414 -3.96 24.61 -22.06
N ASP A 415 -5.10 25.19 -21.72
CA ASP A 415 -5.23 26.57 -21.26
C ASP A 415 -4.84 26.70 -19.78
N GLU A 416 -4.31 27.86 -19.39
CA GLU A 416 -3.94 28.17 -18.00
C GLU A 416 -5.22 28.46 -17.20
N ARG A 417 -5.51 27.71 -16.14
CA ARG A 417 -6.70 27.82 -15.29
C ARG A 417 -6.37 28.11 -13.82
N PHE A 418 -5.10 28.36 -13.51
CA PHE A 418 -4.62 28.65 -12.15
C PHE A 418 -4.60 30.15 -11.82
N ARG A 419 -4.95 31.03 -12.74
CA ARG A 419 -4.96 32.48 -12.53
C ARG A 419 -6.01 32.87 -11.48
N PRO A 420 -5.64 33.75 -10.50
CA PRO A 420 -6.54 34.10 -9.39
C PRO A 420 -7.90 34.64 -9.84
N GLU A 421 -7.95 35.38 -10.92
CA GLU A 421 -9.18 35.95 -11.49
C GLU A 421 -10.13 34.86 -12.01
N GLU A 422 -9.60 33.83 -12.69
CA GLU A 422 -10.39 32.71 -13.20
C GLU A 422 -10.87 31.82 -12.06
N VAL A 423 -9.99 31.57 -11.07
CA VAL A 423 -10.34 30.76 -9.89
C VAL A 423 -11.40 31.43 -9.03
N ALA A 424 -11.31 32.75 -8.82
CA ALA A 424 -12.33 33.49 -8.05
C ALA A 424 -13.71 33.43 -8.72
N ALA A 425 -13.76 33.44 -10.04
CA ALA A 425 -14.99 33.28 -10.81
C ALA A 425 -15.57 31.86 -10.68
N GLU A 426 -14.73 30.82 -10.68
CA GLU A 426 -15.15 29.43 -10.48
C GLU A 426 -15.63 29.17 -9.04
N ASP A 427 -14.92 29.70 -8.02
CA ASP A 427 -15.30 29.56 -6.62
C ASP A 427 -16.65 30.27 -6.35
N ALA A 428 -16.86 31.47 -6.90
CA ALA A 428 -18.15 32.19 -6.81
C ALA A 428 -19.29 31.40 -7.49
N ALA A 429 -19.02 30.75 -8.61
CA ALA A 429 -19.99 29.90 -9.29
C ALA A 429 -20.33 28.63 -8.49
N ALA A 430 -19.33 28.05 -7.81
CA ALA A 430 -19.53 26.88 -6.93
C ALA A 430 -20.36 27.23 -5.69
N ASP A 431 -20.10 28.38 -5.05
CA ASP A 431 -20.86 28.88 -3.92
C ASP A 431 -22.32 29.15 -4.30
N ALA A 432 -22.53 29.77 -5.47
CA ALA A 432 -23.88 30.02 -6.01
C ALA A 432 -24.63 28.71 -6.30
N ALA A 433 -23.95 27.68 -6.85
CA ALA A 433 -24.55 26.38 -7.10
C ALA A 433 -24.92 25.65 -5.79
N ALA A 434 -24.07 25.77 -4.75
CA ALA A 434 -24.34 25.20 -3.43
C ALA A 434 -25.54 25.87 -2.75
N ALA A 435 -25.67 27.19 -2.85
CA ALA A 435 -26.80 27.94 -2.33
C ALA A 435 -28.13 27.55 -3.01
N VAL A 436 -28.14 27.38 -4.34
CA VAL A 436 -29.30 26.86 -5.10
C VAL A 436 -29.66 25.43 -4.64
N ALA A 437 -28.70 24.56 -4.42
CA ALA A 437 -28.94 23.21 -3.93
C ALA A 437 -29.48 23.18 -2.49
N ALA A 438 -29.16 24.19 -1.66
CA ALA A 438 -29.68 24.36 -0.31
C ALA A 438 -31.11 24.91 -0.27
N GLY A 439 -31.68 25.34 -1.40
CA GLY A 439 -33.11 25.81 -1.51
C GLY A 439 -33.32 27.27 -1.12
N GLU A 440 -32.29 28.09 -1.15
CA GLU A 440 -32.38 29.55 -0.91
C GLU A 440 -32.90 30.24 -2.18
N GLY A 441 -34.21 30.41 -2.28
CA GLY A 441 -34.96 30.68 -3.51
C GLY A 441 -34.69 31.99 -4.28
N ASP A 442 -33.97 32.97 -3.73
CA ASP A 442 -33.68 34.23 -4.42
C ASP A 442 -32.33 34.27 -5.14
N VAL A 443 -31.58 33.16 -5.06
CA VAL A 443 -30.20 33.07 -5.56
C VAL A 443 -30.14 32.60 -7.03
N GLU A 444 -31.25 32.08 -7.59
CA GLU A 444 -31.26 31.49 -8.95
C GLU A 444 -30.85 32.48 -10.07
N VAL A 445 -31.30 33.77 -9.94
CA VAL A 445 -30.98 34.82 -10.93
C VAL A 445 -29.55 35.32 -10.75
N GLU A 446 -29.07 35.41 -9.52
CA GLU A 446 -27.70 35.85 -9.22
C GLU A 446 -26.68 34.75 -9.53
N ALA A 447 -27.00 33.47 -9.24
CA ALA A 447 -26.23 32.30 -9.63
C ALA A 447 -26.12 32.16 -11.15
N ALA A 448 -27.20 32.36 -11.89
CA ALA A 448 -27.19 32.38 -13.36
C ALA A 448 -26.33 33.51 -13.92
N ALA A 449 -26.36 34.71 -13.29
CA ALA A 449 -25.55 35.86 -13.70
C ALA A 449 -24.04 35.62 -13.41
N VAL A 450 -23.71 34.98 -12.28
CA VAL A 450 -22.34 34.62 -11.90
C VAL A 450 -21.82 33.51 -12.84
N LEU A 451 -22.62 32.50 -13.16
CA LEU A 451 -22.28 31.43 -14.13
C LEU A 451 -22.04 32.00 -15.53
N VAL A 452 -22.82 33.00 -15.97
CA VAL A 452 -22.61 33.69 -17.26
C VAL A 452 -21.36 34.58 -17.22
N ALA A 453 -21.10 35.25 -16.08
CA ALA A 453 -19.93 36.11 -15.90
C ALA A 453 -18.63 35.28 -15.79
N ALA A 454 -18.70 34.05 -15.23
CA ALA A 454 -17.61 33.09 -15.19
C ALA A 454 -17.34 32.36 -16.52
N GLY A 455 -18.04 32.73 -17.61
CA GLY A 455 -17.92 32.08 -18.92
C GLY A 455 -18.72 30.79 -19.04
N GLY A 456 -19.57 30.45 -18.05
CA GLY A 456 -20.41 29.24 -18.01
C GLY A 456 -21.71 29.33 -18.83
N GLY A 457 -21.87 30.33 -19.71
CA GLY A 457 -22.95 30.40 -20.69
C GLY A 457 -22.58 29.66 -21.99
N PRO A 458 -23.56 29.28 -22.82
CA PRO A 458 -23.30 28.72 -24.15
C PRO A 458 -22.59 29.75 -24.99
N ASP A 459 -21.27 29.81 -24.90
CA ASP A 459 -20.50 30.76 -25.63
C ASP A 459 -20.33 30.30 -27.10
N ALA A 460 -20.20 31.33 -27.97
CA ALA A 460 -20.05 31.14 -29.40
C ALA A 460 -18.71 30.48 -29.80
N ARG A 461 -17.84 30.07 -28.86
CA ARG A 461 -16.52 29.47 -29.11
C ARG A 461 -16.41 28.01 -28.69
N GLY A 462 -17.46 27.42 -28.08
CA GLY A 462 -17.48 25.98 -27.75
C GLY A 462 -16.39 25.55 -26.77
N THR A 463 -15.98 26.42 -25.84
CA THR A 463 -14.88 26.16 -24.89
C THR A 463 -15.30 25.50 -23.59
N ASP A 464 -16.60 25.51 -23.29
CA ASP A 464 -17.19 25.15 -21.96
C ASP A 464 -17.46 23.67 -21.72
N TRP A 465 -17.02 22.77 -22.62
CA TRP A 465 -17.32 21.36 -22.46
C TRP A 465 -16.27 20.61 -21.63
N ALA A 466 -15.22 21.27 -21.23
CA ALA A 466 -13.96 20.61 -20.93
C ALA A 466 -13.91 19.93 -19.56
N LEU A 467 -14.63 20.39 -18.57
CA LEU A 467 -14.40 19.88 -17.21
C LEU A 467 -15.72 19.70 -16.46
N VAL A 468 -15.74 18.71 -15.57
CA VAL A 468 -16.81 18.59 -14.57
C VAL A 468 -16.77 19.84 -13.69
N PRO A 469 -17.89 20.52 -13.41
CA PRO A 469 -17.92 21.69 -12.55
C PRO A 469 -17.23 21.45 -11.21
N ILE A 470 -16.57 22.47 -10.69
CA ILE A 470 -16.03 22.45 -9.33
C ILE A 470 -17.20 22.71 -8.40
N GLU A 471 -17.51 21.75 -7.52
CA GLU A 471 -18.62 21.81 -6.59
C GLU A 471 -18.21 22.37 -5.21
N GLU A 472 -16.90 22.47 -4.95
CA GLU A 472 -16.36 22.96 -3.69
C GLU A 472 -15.42 24.15 -3.92
N PRO A 473 -15.56 25.24 -3.16
CA PRO A 473 -14.65 26.37 -3.23
C PRO A 473 -13.25 25.98 -2.77
N ARG A 474 -12.24 26.80 -3.14
CA ARG A 474 -10.89 26.62 -2.68
C ARG A 474 -10.78 26.93 -1.19
N GLU A 475 -10.02 26.12 -0.44
CA GLU A 475 -9.70 26.45 0.96
C GLU A 475 -8.90 27.77 1.04
N GLU A 476 -9.16 28.58 2.07
CA GLU A 476 -8.47 29.85 2.29
C GLU A 476 -6.95 29.66 2.38
N GLY A 477 -6.20 30.50 1.70
CA GLY A 477 -4.72 30.47 1.69
C GLY A 477 -4.09 29.44 0.76
N ILE A 478 -4.88 28.71 -0.04
CA ILE A 478 -4.39 27.80 -1.07
C ILE A 478 -4.40 28.52 -2.43
N GLY A 479 -3.33 28.31 -3.21
CA GLY A 479 -3.15 28.82 -4.59
C GLY A 479 -2.38 30.12 -4.67
N LEU A 480 -2.14 30.55 -5.92
CA LEU A 480 -1.36 31.75 -6.23
C LEU A 480 -2.13 33.04 -5.87
N GLU A 481 -1.39 34.03 -5.39
CA GLU A 481 -1.90 35.38 -5.21
C GLU A 481 -1.90 36.15 -6.55
N ALA A 482 -2.67 37.24 -6.62
CA ALA A 482 -2.70 38.09 -7.82
C ALA A 482 -1.30 38.61 -8.19
N GLY A 483 -0.89 38.38 -9.45
CA GLY A 483 0.41 38.78 -9.96
C GLY A 483 1.56 37.80 -9.69
N GLN A 484 1.31 36.66 -9.07
CA GLN A 484 2.31 35.59 -8.93
C GLN A 484 2.22 34.61 -10.10
N ASP A 485 3.39 34.16 -10.57
CA ASP A 485 3.50 33.10 -11.58
C ASP A 485 4.08 31.83 -10.94
N PRO A 486 3.66 30.64 -11.41
CA PRO A 486 4.31 29.39 -11.00
C PRO A 486 5.80 29.43 -11.35
N HIS A 487 6.64 28.79 -10.55
CA HIS A 487 8.07 28.71 -10.80
C HIS A 487 8.60 27.30 -10.56
N GLU A 488 9.69 26.95 -11.24
CA GLU A 488 10.34 25.64 -11.08
C GLU A 488 10.84 25.46 -9.64
N SER A 489 10.74 24.24 -9.15
CA SER A 489 11.18 23.87 -7.81
C SER A 489 12.71 24.05 -7.62
N PRO A 490 13.19 24.25 -6.38
CA PRO A 490 14.61 24.40 -6.11
C PRO A 490 15.41 23.12 -6.43
N PRO A 491 16.76 23.21 -6.60
CA PRO A 491 17.61 22.08 -6.97
C PRO A 491 17.48 20.85 -6.09
N LEU A 492 17.27 21.03 -4.78
CA LEU A 492 17.04 19.92 -3.85
C LEU A 492 15.81 19.09 -4.18
N MET A 493 14.85 19.65 -4.93
CA MET A 493 13.64 18.96 -5.37
C MET A 493 13.78 18.40 -6.78
N TRP A 494 14.29 19.19 -7.77
CA TRP A 494 14.33 18.68 -9.13
C TRP A 494 15.50 17.70 -9.42
N ILE A 495 16.61 17.71 -8.67
CA ILE A 495 17.69 16.71 -8.82
C ILE A 495 17.17 15.28 -8.61
N PRO A 496 16.43 14.97 -7.52
CA PRO A 496 15.78 13.66 -7.37
C PRO A 496 14.83 13.29 -8.52
N LEU A 497 14.10 14.26 -9.09
CA LEU A 497 13.23 14.01 -10.25
C LEU A 497 14.03 13.54 -11.46
N VAL A 498 15.13 14.22 -11.77
CA VAL A 498 16.01 13.85 -12.90
C VAL A 498 16.65 12.48 -12.70
N ALA A 499 17.11 12.19 -11.47
CA ALA A 499 17.69 10.89 -11.13
C ALA A 499 16.67 9.76 -11.30
N LEU A 500 15.44 9.93 -10.77
CA LEU A 500 14.36 8.95 -10.90
C LEU A 500 13.88 8.83 -12.36
N ALA A 501 13.88 9.91 -13.14
CA ALA A 501 13.56 9.87 -14.57
C ALA A 501 14.59 9.03 -15.35
N GLY A 502 15.88 9.19 -15.04
CA GLY A 502 16.93 8.33 -15.57
C GLY A 502 16.69 6.85 -15.25
N LEU A 503 16.39 6.53 -13.99
CA LEU A 503 16.07 5.17 -13.54
C LEU A 503 14.79 4.62 -14.19
N ALA A 504 13.75 5.45 -14.36
CA ALA A 504 12.52 5.07 -15.05
C ALA A 504 12.71 4.80 -16.55
N LEU A 505 13.71 5.45 -17.17
CA LEU A 505 14.09 5.22 -18.57
C LEU A 505 14.90 3.93 -18.73
N ILE A 506 15.96 3.75 -17.93
CA ILE A 506 16.92 2.66 -18.12
C ILE A 506 16.65 1.41 -17.26
N GLY A 507 15.83 1.53 -16.20
CA GLY A 507 15.57 0.45 -15.24
C GLY A 507 14.94 -0.82 -15.86
N GLY A 508 14.35 -0.69 -17.04
CA GLY A 508 13.86 -1.84 -17.82
C GLY A 508 14.96 -2.76 -18.32
N LEU A 509 16.19 -2.28 -18.45
CA LEU A 509 17.35 -3.06 -18.88
C LEU A 509 17.77 -4.11 -17.82
N LEU A 510 17.25 -4.03 -16.60
CA LEU A 510 17.49 -5.02 -15.53
C LEU A 510 16.91 -6.41 -15.87
N SER A 511 15.87 -6.49 -16.70
CA SER A 511 15.32 -7.75 -17.16
C SER A 511 14.61 -7.53 -18.51
N THR A 512 15.29 -7.85 -19.60
CA THR A 512 14.71 -7.77 -20.95
C THR A 512 14.55 -9.16 -21.55
N PRO A 513 13.48 -9.44 -22.33
CA PRO A 513 13.16 -10.78 -22.80
C PRO A 513 13.97 -11.25 -24.01
N PHE A 514 15.01 -10.51 -24.45
CA PHE A 514 15.75 -10.80 -25.68
C PHE A 514 16.67 -12.03 -25.58
N SER A 515 17.21 -12.29 -24.38
CA SER A 515 18.11 -13.42 -24.11
C SER A 515 18.07 -13.73 -22.61
N THR A 516 18.39 -14.96 -22.24
CA THR A 516 18.58 -15.32 -20.83
C THR A 516 19.63 -14.42 -20.17
N SER A 517 20.74 -14.12 -20.83
CA SER A 517 21.79 -13.24 -20.31
C SER A 517 21.35 -11.78 -20.09
N THR A 518 20.21 -11.34 -20.63
CA THR A 518 19.67 -9.99 -20.42
C THR A 518 18.57 -9.94 -19.35
N ARG A 519 18.24 -11.07 -18.73
CA ARG A 519 17.30 -11.20 -17.60
C ARG A 519 18.05 -11.19 -16.27
N PHE A 520 18.91 -10.19 -16.08
CA PHE A 520 19.80 -10.13 -14.90
C PHE A 520 19.05 -10.22 -13.58
N LEU A 521 17.98 -9.44 -13.40
CA LEU A 521 17.24 -9.43 -12.13
C LEU A 521 16.52 -10.77 -11.88
N GLU A 522 15.95 -11.37 -12.91
CA GLU A 522 15.29 -12.67 -12.80
C GLU A 522 16.29 -13.76 -12.38
N GLN A 523 17.43 -13.87 -13.08
CA GLN A 523 18.50 -14.80 -12.71
C GLN A 523 19.09 -14.52 -11.33
N TRP A 524 19.17 -13.24 -10.96
CA TRP A 524 19.67 -12.84 -9.65
C TRP A 524 18.80 -13.34 -8.50
N ILE A 525 17.46 -13.30 -8.63
CA ILE A 525 16.54 -13.74 -7.58
C ILE A 525 16.13 -15.21 -7.71
N GLU A 526 16.44 -15.87 -8.82
CA GLU A 526 16.09 -17.28 -9.09
C GLU A 526 16.48 -18.24 -7.94
N PRO A 527 17.68 -18.14 -7.31
CA PRO A 527 18.07 -19.04 -6.23
C PRO A 527 17.11 -19.01 -5.00
N VAL A 528 16.35 -17.93 -4.82
CA VAL A 528 15.40 -17.79 -3.69
C VAL A 528 14.01 -18.33 -4.06
N LEU A 529 13.78 -18.66 -5.34
CA LEU A 529 12.50 -19.14 -5.84
C LEU A 529 12.48 -20.67 -5.85
N ALA A 530 11.45 -21.28 -5.24
CA ALA A 530 11.29 -22.72 -5.20
C ALA A 530 11.15 -23.33 -6.61
N HIS A 531 10.47 -22.60 -7.51
CA HIS A 531 10.29 -23.02 -8.91
C HIS A 531 10.32 -21.77 -9.81
N PRO A 532 11.31 -21.65 -10.69
CA PRO A 532 11.34 -20.60 -11.69
C PRO A 532 10.16 -20.75 -12.66
N HIS A 533 9.54 -19.62 -13.02
CA HIS A 533 8.46 -19.60 -14.00
C HIS A 533 9.03 -19.75 -15.40
N GLU A 534 8.53 -20.73 -16.18
CA GLU A 534 8.91 -20.87 -17.58
C GLU A 534 8.22 -19.79 -18.42
N ALA A 535 9.01 -18.95 -19.08
CA ALA A 535 8.48 -17.93 -19.96
C ALA A 535 7.88 -18.56 -21.24
N PRO A 536 6.80 -17.95 -21.80
CA PRO A 536 6.27 -18.34 -23.10
C PRO A 536 7.32 -18.33 -24.19
N GLY A 537 7.10 -19.12 -25.26
CA GLY A 537 8.00 -19.10 -26.42
C GLY A 537 8.12 -17.70 -27.05
N ALA A 538 9.26 -17.40 -27.66
CA ALA A 538 9.60 -16.08 -28.18
C ALA A 538 8.55 -15.47 -29.13
N SER A 539 7.89 -16.27 -29.97
CA SER A 539 6.81 -15.79 -30.85
C SER A 539 5.58 -15.31 -30.07
N THR A 540 5.22 -16.01 -29.01
CA THR A 540 4.11 -15.61 -28.12
C THR A 540 4.46 -14.32 -27.38
N LEU A 541 5.67 -14.22 -26.80
CA LEU A 541 6.15 -13.02 -26.13
C LEU A 541 6.10 -11.79 -27.04
N ILE A 542 6.62 -11.90 -28.26
CA ILE A 542 6.59 -10.79 -29.24
C ILE A 542 5.16 -10.40 -29.56
N THR A 543 4.27 -11.38 -29.75
CA THR A 543 2.85 -11.11 -30.05
C THR A 543 2.17 -10.38 -28.90
N LEU A 544 2.35 -10.84 -27.66
CA LEU A 544 1.79 -10.21 -26.46
C LEU A 544 2.33 -8.79 -26.28
N ALA A 545 3.64 -8.58 -26.47
CA ALA A 545 4.30 -7.29 -26.38
C ALA A 545 3.75 -6.29 -27.43
N VAL A 546 3.57 -6.74 -28.69
CA VAL A 546 2.96 -5.89 -29.74
C VAL A 546 1.54 -5.50 -29.38
N ILE A 547 0.73 -6.43 -28.87
CA ILE A 547 -0.64 -6.15 -28.42
C ILE A 547 -0.62 -5.14 -27.26
N ALA A 548 0.28 -5.30 -26.28
CA ALA A 548 0.42 -4.39 -25.15
C ALA A 548 0.80 -2.97 -25.60
N VAL A 549 1.75 -2.84 -26.52
CA VAL A 549 2.15 -1.53 -27.10
C VAL A 549 0.99 -0.87 -27.82
N ILE A 550 0.29 -1.61 -28.68
CA ILE A 550 -0.88 -1.08 -29.40
C ILE A 550 -1.94 -0.61 -28.40
N THR A 551 -2.18 -1.38 -27.36
CA THR A 551 -3.16 -1.05 -26.31
C THR A 551 -2.77 0.22 -25.56
N ALA A 552 -1.50 0.37 -25.18
CA ALA A 552 -1.00 1.58 -24.53
C ALA A 552 -1.14 2.81 -25.43
N LEU A 553 -0.75 2.69 -26.70
CA LEU A 553 -0.89 3.78 -27.69
C LEU A 553 -2.36 4.17 -27.95
N LEU A 554 -3.27 3.20 -27.97
CA LEU A 554 -4.71 3.46 -28.09
C LEU A 554 -5.25 4.21 -26.87
N GLY A 555 -4.82 3.85 -25.65
CA GLY A 555 -5.17 4.56 -24.43
C GLY A 555 -4.68 6.00 -24.44
N ILE A 556 -3.42 6.22 -24.85
CA ILE A 556 -2.83 7.56 -25.02
C ILE A 556 -3.59 8.36 -26.08
N ALA A 557 -3.84 7.77 -27.24
CA ALA A 557 -4.54 8.44 -28.34
C ALA A 557 -5.98 8.82 -27.97
N ALA A 558 -6.66 7.96 -27.22
CA ALA A 558 -8.00 8.23 -26.71
C ALA A 558 -7.98 9.39 -25.70
N GLY A 559 -7.07 9.39 -24.71
CA GLY A 559 -6.89 10.50 -23.77
C GLY A 559 -6.55 11.81 -24.45
N TYR A 560 -5.64 11.78 -25.42
CA TYR A 560 -5.28 12.94 -26.24
C TYR A 560 -6.48 13.47 -27.03
N GLY A 561 -7.25 12.56 -27.65
CA GLY A 561 -8.45 12.89 -28.40
C GLY A 561 -9.54 13.57 -27.56
N VAL A 562 -9.72 13.10 -26.33
CA VAL A 562 -10.73 13.64 -25.41
C VAL A 562 -10.27 15.00 -24.82
N TYR A 563 -9.12 15.04 -24.18
CA TYR A 563 -8.73 16.19 -23.34
C TYR A 563 -7.96 17.29 -24.07
N LEU A 564 -7.24 16.99 -25.17
CA LEU A 564 -6.52 18.02 -25.91
C LEU A 564 -7.22 18.39 -27.22
N LEU A 565 -7.68 17.40 -28.00
CA LEU A 565 -8.39 17.66 -29.26
C LEU A 565 -9.89 17.93 -29.07
N ARG A 566 -10.42 17.72 -27.87
CA ARG A 566 -11.81 17.99 -27.50
C ARG A 566 -12.84 17.31 -28.42
N LYS A 567 -12.59 16.04 -28.79
CA LYS A 567 -13.46 15.27 -29.72
C LYS A 567 -14.63 14.57 -29.04
N ALA A 568 -14.60 14.43 -27.72
CA ALA A 568 -15.66 13.80 -26.93
C ALA A 568 -15.82 14.52 -25.59
N ASP A 569 -17.03 14.51 -25.05
CA ASP A 569 -17.34 15.11 -23.75
C ASP A 569 -16.76 14.26 -22.60
N PRO A 570 -15.85 14.79 -21.77
CA PRO A 570 -15.28 14.10 -20.63
C PRO A 570 -16.34 13.57 -19.65
N ARG A 571 -17.45 14.27 -19.45
CA ARG A 571 -18.53 13.91 -18.52
C ARG A 571 -19.11 12.52 -18.80
N ARG A 572 -19.07 12.07 -20.07
CA ARG A 572 -19.50 10.71 -20.47
C ARG A 572 -18.53 9.62 -20.06
N ILE A 573 -17.26 9.98 -19.84
CA ILE A 573 -16.15 9.06 -19.52
C ILE A 573 -15.87 9.07 -18.02
N GLU A 574 -16.19 10.17 -17.33
CA GLU A 574 -15.99 10.40 -15.90
C GLU A 574 -17.33 10.35 -15.12
N PRO A 575 -18.06 9.22 -15.09
CA PRO A 575 -19.33 9.15 -14.39
C PRO A 575 -19.11 9.34 -12.86
N ASN A 576 -20.09 9.93 -12.18
CA ASN A 576 -20.04 10.13 -10.73
C ASN A 576 -19.80 8.82 -9.97
N PHE A 577 -20.31 7.70 -10.48
CA PHE A 577 -20.06 6.37 -9.93
C PHE A 577 -18.56 6.03 -9.81
N PHE A 578 -17.73 6.38 -10.82
CA PHE A 578 -16.28 6.19 -10.74
C PHE A 578 -15.62 7.22 -9.82
N ARG A 579 -16.11 8.46 -9.83
CA ARG A 579 -15.62 9.51 -8.94
C ARG A 579 -15.83 9.17 -7.47
N SER A 580 -16.99 8.62 -7.12
CA SER A 580 -17.33 8.12 -5.77
C SER A 580 -16.73 6.73 -5.49
N ALA A 581 -15.72 6.29 -6.26
CA ALA A 581 -15.05 4.99 -6.07
C ALA A 581 -16.03 3.82 -5.94
N TRP A 582 -17.08 3.79 -6.80
CA TRP A 582 -18.17 2.81 -6.79
C TRP A 582 -18.97 2.80 -5.47
N HIS A 583 -18.95 3.88 -4.70
CA HIS A 583 -19.52 3.95 -3.36
C HIS A 583 -18.97 2.85 -2.41
N TYR A 584 -17.74 2.41 -2.66
CA TYR A 584 -17.14 1.30 -1.92
C TYR A 584 -16.86 1.67 -0.47
N ASP A 585 -16.32 2.87 -0.23
CA ASP A 585 -16.00 3.34 1.13
C ASP A 585 -17.26 3.58 1.96
N GLU A 586 -18.28 4.18 1.37
CA GLU A 586 -19.60 4.37 2.00
C GLU A 586 -20.26 3.03 2.31
N GLY A 587 -20.20 2.08 1.37
CA GLY A 587 -20.73 0.72 1.56
C GLY A 587 -20.02 -0.03 2.69
N LEU A 588 -18.68 0.04 2.73
CA LEU A 588 -17.88 -0.57 3.80
C LEU A 588 -18.16 0.10 5.16
N SER A 589 -18.24 1.42 5.18
CA SER A 589 -18.57 2.19 6.39
C SER A 589 -19.96 1.85 6.91
N ALA A 590 -20.96 1.76 6.04
CA ALA A 590 -22.32 1.34 6.39
C ALA A 590 -22.35 -0.09 6.94
N PHE A 591 -21.58 -1.01 6.33
CA PHE A 591 -21.47 -2.39 6.81
C PHE A 591 -20.84 -2.43 8.22
N VAL A 592 -19.71 -1.74 8.44
CA VAL A 592 -19.02 -1.73 9.74
C VAL A 592 -19.88 -1.06 10.82
N ALA A 593 -20.49 0.11 10.51
CA ALA A 593 -21.32 0.84 11.46
C ALA A 593 -22.68 0.17 11.76
N GLY A 594 -23.20 -0.60 10.83
CA GLY A 594 -24.48 -1.31 10.95
C GLY A 594 -24.34 -2.77 11.43
N PRO A 595 -24.30 -3.74 10.49
CA PRO A 595 -24.20 -5.18 10.81
C PRO A 595 -22.94 -5.53 11.60
N GLY A 596 -21.80 -4.96 11.27
CA GLY A 596 -20.53 -5.19 11.96
C GLY A 596 -20.61 -4.79 13.43
N ARG A 597 -21.11 -3.58 13.72
CA ARG A 597 -21.29 -3.12 15.09
C ARG A 597 -22.20 -4.04 15.89
N ARG A 598 -23.33 -4.48 15.32
CA ARG A 598 -24.25 -5.41 15.99
C ARG A 598 -23.57 -6.74 16.33
N PHE A 599 -22.72 -7.23 15.42
CA PHE A 599 -21.94 -8.44 15.67
C PHE A 599 -20.96 -8.27 16.84
N PHE A 600 -20.20 -7.18 16.86
CA PHE A 600 -19.24 -6.90 17.94
C PHE A 600 -19.94 -6.62 19.28
N ASP A 601 -21.07 -5.90 19.26
CA ASP A 601 -21.90 -5.70 20.46
C ASP A 601 -22.42 -7.06 20.98
N GLY A 602 -22.81 -7.98 20.08
CA GLY A 602 -23.19 -9.34 20.42
C GLY A 602 -22.05 -10.15 21.04
N LEU A 603 -20.83 -10.05 20.52
CA LEU A 603 -19.64 -10.67 21.10
C LEU A 603 -19.32 -10.12 22.49
N ALA A 604 -19.40 -8.80 22.68
CA ALA A 604 -19.19 -8.18 23.99
C ALA A 604 -20.25 -8.62 25.01
N GLU A 605 -21.50 -8.77 24.56
CA GLU A 605 -22.57 -9.29 25.42
C GLU A 605 -22.35 -10.77 25.77
N PHE A 606 -21.91 -11.59 24.81
CA PHE A 606 -21.53 -12.98 25.06
C PHE A 606 -20.39 -13.08 26.09
N ASP A 607 -19.35 -12.29 25.96
CA ASP A 607 -18.23 -12.22 26.90
C ASP A 607 -18.75 -11.89 28.30
N ARG A 608 -19.50 -10.80 28.42
CA ARG A 608 -20.05 -10.33 29.70
C ARG A 608 -21.00 -11.32 30.36
N GLN A 609 -21.91 -11.96 29.60
CA GLN A 609 -22.94 -12.82 30.17
C GLN A 609 -22.44 -14.25 30.37
N ILE A 610 -21.68 -14.79 29.43
CA ILE A 610 -21.27 -16.20 29.44
C ILE A 610 -19.91 -16.35 30.12
N ILE A 611 -18.87 -15.67 29.63
CA ILE A 611 -17.49 -15.86 30.14
C ILE A 611 -17.36 -15.23 31.53
N ASP A 612 -17.61 -13.94 31.67
CA ASP A 612 -17.58 -13.24 32.95
C ASP A 612 -18.65 -13.77 33.90
N GLY A 613 -19.84 -14.12 33.38
CA GLY A 613 -20.92 -14.73 34.12
C GLY A 613 -20.51 -16.06 34.76
N ALA A 614 -19.81 -16.93 34.04
CA ALA A 614 -19.28 -18.20 34.53
C ALA A 614 -18.16 -17.97 35.57
N VAL A 615 -17.19 -17.11 35.31
CA VAL A 615 -16.10 -16.80 36.23
C VAL A 615 -16.63 -16.22 37.54
N ASN A 616 -17.52 -15.23 37.46
CA ASN A 616 -18.17 -14.64 38.64
C ASN A 616 -19.10 -15.64 39.34
N GLY A 617 -19.72 -16.57 38.60
CA GLY A 617 -20.50 -17.65 39.11
C GLY A 617 -19.68 -18.60 40.00
N LEU A 618 -18.52 -19.03 39.51
CA LEU A 618 -17.54 -19.82 40.27
C LEU A 618 -17.07 -19.08 41.53
N GLY A 619 -16.79 -17.80 41.44
CA GLY A 619 -16.45 -16.97 42.59
C GLY A 619 -17.57 -16.91 43.63
N ARG A 620 -18.82 -16.73 43.20
CA ARG A 620 -20.00 -16.78 44.09
C ARG A 620 -20.20 -18.15 44.76
N LEU A 621 -20.00 -19.24 43.98
CA LEU A 621 -20.02 -20.59 44.50
C LEU A 621 -18.97 -20.82 45.59
N SER A 622 -17.72 -20.47 45.31
CA SER A 622 -16.62 -20.56 46.26
C SER A 622 -16.87 -19.76 47.55
N MET A 623 -17.39 -18.53 47.43
CA MET A 623 -17.78 -17.73 48.61
C MET A 623 -18.97 -18.31 49.37
N ARG A 624 -19.93 -18.93 48.67
CA ARG A 624 -21.06 -19.63 49.31
C ARG A 624 -20.56 -20.84 50.09
N ASP A 625 -19.75 -21.66 49.44
CA ASP A 625 -19.19 -22.87 50.06
C ASP A 625 -18.27 -22.53 51.24
N GLY A 626 -17.45 -21.47 51.10
CA GLY A 626 -16.68 -20.93 52.22
C GLY A 626 -17.55 -20.52 53.42
N ARG A 627 -18.71 -19.87 53.13
CA ARG A 627 -19.69 -19.53 54.22
C ARG A 627 -20.34 -20.76 54.85
N TYR A 628 -20.58 -21.82 54.09
CA TYR A 628 -21.08 -23.08 54.65
C TYR A 628 -20.00 -23.75 55.51
N LEU A 629 -18.77 -23.82 55.02
CA LEU A 629 -17.64 -24.37 55.79
C LEU A 629 -17.35 -23.57 57.07
N SER A 630 -17.48 -22.24 57.03
CA SER A 630 -17.29 -21.41 58.22
C SER A 630 -18.30 -21.68 59.32
N ARG A 631 -19.51 -22.20 59.00
CA ARG A 631 -20.50 -22.63 60.00
C ARG A 631 -20.06 -23.88 60.75
N LEU A 632 -19.14 -24.67 60.21
CA LEU A 632 -18.53 -25.80 60.92
C LEU A 632 -17.55 -25.34 61.99
N GLN A 633 -17.04 -24.14 61.89
CA GLN A 633 -16.20 -23.51 62.90
C GLN A 633 -17.08 -22.91 64.03
N THR A 634 -17.60 -23.74 64.87
CA THR A 634 -18.53 -23.37 65.96
C THR A 634 -17.82 -22.72 67.15
N GLY A 635 -16.48 -22.71 67.19
CA GLY A 635 -15.69 -22.27 68.36
C GLY A 635 -15.75 -23.19 69.58
N GLN A 636 -16.55 -24.27 69.50
CA GLN A 636 -16.72 -25.22 70.62
C GLN A 636 -15.71 -26.37 70.49
N LEU A 637 -14.69 -26.39 71.30
CA LEU A 637 -13.65 -27.42 71.32
C LEU A 637 -14.16 -28.82 71.31
N ARG A 638 -15.24 -29.05 72.10
CA ARG A 638 -15.91 -30.40 72.23
C ARG A 638 -16.41 -30.89 70.85
N ARG A 639 -16.97 -30.07 69.98
CA ARG A 639 -17.43 -30.46 68.65
C ARG A 639 -16.28 -30.82 67.70
N TYR A 640 -15.17 -30.14 67.82
CA TYR A 640 -13.99 -30.47 67.04
C TYR A 640 -13.36 -31.78 67.46
N VAL A 641 -13.26 -32.02 68.78
CA VAL A 641 -12.78 -33.30 69.33
C VAL A 641 -13.70 -34.46 68.89
N LEU A 642 -15.02 -34.26 68.94
CA LEU A 642 -15.98 -35.27 68.49
C LEU A 642 -15.81 -35.58 67.00
N GLY A 643 -15.69 -34.54 66.15
CA GLY A 643 -15.44 -34.67 64.68
C GLY A 643 -14.14 -35.41 64.37
N LEU A 644 -13.08 -35.08 65.09
CA LEU A 644 -11.78 -35.74 64.96
C LEU A 644 -11.84 -37.23 65.40
N SER A 645 -12.55 -37.51 66.51
CA SER A 645 -12.74 -38.87 66.97
C SER A 645 -13.58 -39.72 66.00
N VAL A 646 -14.67 -39.18 65.45
CA VAL A 646 -15.49 -39.86 64.45
C VAL A 646 -14.69 -40.11 63.17
N GLY A 647 -13.90 -39.08 62.68
CA GLY A 647 -13.04 -39.24 61.54
C GLY A 647 -11.97 -40.33 61.73
N ALA A 648 -11.28 -40.30 62.85
CA ALA A 648 -10.31 -41.35 63.20
C ALA A 648 -10.96 -42.77 63.28
N ALA A 649 -12.14 -42.89 63.91
CA ALA A 649 -12.89 -44.16 63.96
C ALA A 649 -13.25 -44.61 62.52
N THR A 650 -13.74 -43.74 61.66
CA THR A 650 -14.08 -44.07 60.27
C THR A 650 -12.85 -44.54 59.46
N VAL A 651 -11.73 -43.91 59.63
CA VAL A 651 -10.47 -44.34 59.00
C VAL A 651 -10.03 -45.71 59.53
N LEU A 652 -10.10 -45.90 60.80
CA LEU A 652 -9.78 -47.19 61.41
C LEU A 652 -10.74 -48.34 60.94
N VAL A 653 -12.02 -48.08 60.88
CA VAL A 653 -13.01 -49.05 60.36
C VAL A 653 -12.71 -49.35 58.87
N TYR A 654 -12.38 -48.32 58.06
CA TYR A 654 -11.99 -48.49 56.66
C TYR A 654 -10.74 -49.40 56.54
N PHE A 655 -9.73 -49.15 57.33
CA PHE A 655 -8.50 -49.97 57.29
C PHE A 655 -8.77 -51.39 57.75
N VAL A 656 -9.54 -51.61 58.88
CA VAL A 656 -9.89 -52.93 59.37
C VAL A 656 -10.70 -53.69 58.31
N THR A 657 -11.69 -53.09 57.69
CA THR A 657 -12.49 -53.74 56.64
C THR A 657 -11.66 -54.03 55.33
N ARG A 658 -10.61 -53.28 55.07
CA ARG A 658 -9.70 -53.56 53.95
C ARG A 658 -8.61 -54.59 54.29
N MET A 659 -8.29 -54.75 55.56
CA MET A 659 -7.32 -55.79 56.00
C MET A 659 -7.97 -57.17 56.24
N THR A 660 -9.31 -57.23 56.29
CA THR A 660 -10.05 -58.45 56.41
C THR A 660 -10.62 -59.03 55.10
N ILE A 661 -10.27 -58.34 53.94
CA ILE A 661 -10.49 -58.83 52.60
C ILE A 661 -9.11 -59.06 51.95
#